data_a51c40a50edae548f57948834a176855
#
_entry.id   a51c40a50edae548f57948834a176855
#
_cell.length_a   1.000
_cell.length_b   1.000
_cell.length_c   1.000
_cell.angle_alpha   90.00
_cell.angle_beta   90.00
_cell.angle_gamma   90.00
#
_symmetry.space_group_name_H-M   'P 1'
#
loop_
_entity.id
_entity.type
_entity.pdbx_description
1 polymer ?
#
loop_
_entity_poly.entity_id
_entity_poly.type
_entity_poly.pdbx_seq_one_letter_code
_entity_poly.pdbx_strand_id
1 'polypeptide(L)'
;MKRFPGAAALALVMAAFGLAACHGDDDGNNNGSGSQNNALPNFISGGVRTQTYDGTTDDLLTAGLGKDGLASATPPAISNSAAPSAADLRRLAIYSNYRALVDMSANGGYGRFWGPNVDLNGNDTLGEGMIAGKEYLAFADDGSGTLNVSLLVQIPASFNPDQPCIVTATSSGSRGVYGAISAAGEWGLKRGCAVAYTDKGTGNGAHELATNTITLIDGTVLNAVAAGKTSVFTANLGSTNLAAFNAQFPNRYAFKHAHSQQNPEKNWGANTLQAIQFAYWALNDSYGTLNGSTRQIRYKRGDVTTIAASVSNGGGASLAAAEQDTQGWITAVVVGEPQINLSVPSQVSVRQGGLAVASFGRPLADYMTLANLLQPCAALAPAAVGAPYLSTLPLATTASIRAARCASLAVNGVVSGGDVTSQATNALALLHQAGYQTDSDFLQAPMWDSQAVPAVAVTYANAYTQSSVADNLCNFSFGTTNAVTGAAGVSPAVSPMPTVFGNGNGVPPTNGINLVYNAGNSGAADHRFATADASFFGAFCLRGLWTNGDARMTASVNAIRVNANLHGKPAIIVQGRSDTLVPINHASRPYAAMNKLAEGNASNLSFYEVTNGQHFDAFLSVAGFDTRFVPLQYYNLQALNLMWAHLKSGAPLPPSQVVHTVPRGGTAGAAPALSVNNLPAISASPGANAITFGGGGVNVPN
;
A
#
# COMPACT_ATOMS: atom_id res chain seq x y z
N MET A 1 -8.53 67.83 -18.57
CA MET A 1 -7.22 68.56 -18.41
C MET A 1 -6.47 67.96 -17.24
N LYS A 2 -5.18 67.63 -17.45
CA LYS A 2 -4.09 67.20 -16.51
C LYS A 2 -4.17 65.73 -16.04
N ARG A 3 -3.48 64.83 -16.71
CA ARG A 3 -2.07 64.35 -16.70
C ARG A 3 -1.78 63.39 -15.55
N PHE A 4 -1.53 62.12 -15.93
CA PHE A 4 -0.70 61.13 -15.22
C PHE A 4 0.70 61.66 -14.88
N PRO A 5 1.46 61.13 -13.92
CA PRO A 5 2.09 59.84 -14.10
C PRO A 5 2.36 59.05 -12.79
N GLY A 6 2.80 57.79 -12.95
CA GLY A 6 3.58 57.10 -11.95
C GLY A 6 3.40 55.60 -11.95
N ALA A 7 4.04 54.91 -12.89
CA ALA A 7 4.23 53.46 -12.83
C ALA A 7 5.24 53.10 -11.71
N ALA A 8 4.82 52.34 -10.73
CA ALA A 8 5.73 51.66 -9.80
C ALA A 8 5.76 50.21 -10.20
N ALA A 9 6.89 49.78 -10.76
CA ALA A 9 7.19 48.39 -11.06
C ALA A 9 7.36 47.63 -9.74
N LEU A 10 6.44 46.69 -9.48
CA LEU A 10 6.61 45.73 -8.41
C LEU A 10 7.49 44.58 -8.97
N ALA A 11 8.76 44.57 -8.56
CA ALA A 11 9.68 43.51 -8.85
C ALA A 11 9.20 42.24 -8.09
N LEU A 12 8.75 41.23 -8.87
CA LEU A 12 8.47 39.91 -8.37
C LEU A 12 9.82 39.23 -8.06
N VAL A 13 10.20 39.17 -6.80
CA VAL A 13 11.30 38.31 -6.35
C VAL A 13 10.78 36.90 -6.40
N MET A 14 11.07 36.16 -7.48
CA MET A 14 11.01 34.70 -7.51
C MET A 14 12.11 34.18 -6.58
N ALA A 15 11.73 33.81 -5.38
CA ALA A 15 12.56 32.93 -4.56
C ALA A 15 12.55 31.55 -5.22
N ALA A 16 13.55 31.30 -6.05
CA ALA A 16 13.89 29.94 -6.49
C ALA A 16 14.37 29.20 -5.25
N PHE A 17 13.48 28.45 -4.62
CA PHE A 17 13.89 27.36 -3.75
C PHE A 17 14.56 26.31 -4.63
N GLY A 18 15.87 26.40 -4.70
CA GLY A 18 16.70 25.37 -5.28
C GLY A 18 16.38 24.05 -4.57
N LEU A 19 15.85 23.08 -5.34
CA LEU A 19 15.99 21.69 -5.04
C LEU A 19 17.50 21.48 -4.83
N ALA A 20 17.92 21.30 -3.58
CA ALA A 20 19.18 20.68 -3.27
C ALA A 20 19.05 19.21 -3.76
N ALA A 21 19.24 19.01 -5.07
CA ALA A 21 19.67 17.75 -5.57
C ALA A 21 20.92 17.41 -4.75
N CYS A 22 20.92 16.26 -4.10
CA CYS A 22 22.10 15.66 -3.51
C CYS A 22 23.16 15.54 -4.61
N HIS A 23 23.95 16.60 -4.79
CA HIS A 23 25.24 16.58 -5.47
C HIS A 23 26.25 16.36 -4.37
N GLY A 24 26.66 15.15 -4.26
CA GLY A 24 27.71 14.73 -3.38
C GLY A 24 28.06 13.29 -3.73
N ASP A 25 28.76 13.14 -4.86
CA ASP A 25 29.93 12.30 -4.91
C ASP A 25 30.64 12.61 -6.23
N ASP A 26 31.73 13.32 -6.10
CA ASP A 26 32.76 13.39 -7.11
C ASP A 26 33.17 11.96 -7.51
N ASP A 27 32.66 11.45 -8.61
CA ASP A 27 33.33 10.41 -9.39
C ASP A 27 34.60 11.02 -10.00
N GLY A 28 35.49 11.45 -9.12
CA GLY A 28 36.87 11.72 -9.47
C GLY A 28 37.44 10.42 -10.03
N ASN A 29 37.74 10.46 -11.31
CA ASN A 29 38.47 9.45 -12.06
C ASN A 29 39.83 9.19 -11.38
N ASN A 30 39.81 8.45 -10.25
CA ASN A 30 40.98 7.96 -9.56
C ASN A 30 41.17 6.50 -9.99
N ASN A 31 41.96 6.31 -11.03
CA ASN A 31 42.61 5.04 -11.38
C ASN A 31 43.62 4.59 -10.28
N GLY A 32 43.13 4.56 -9.04
CA GLY A 32 43.84 3.95 -7.91
C GLY A 32 43.08 2.70 -7.48
N SER A 33 43.69 1.54 -7.54
CA SER A 33 43.19 0.24 -7.05
C SER A 33 43.07 0.20 -5.52
N GLY A 34 42.63 1.27 -4.86
CA GLY A 34 42.37 1.32 -3.43
C GLY A 34 40.96 0.84 -3.14
N SER A 35 40.80 -0.16 -2.26
CA SER A 35 39.51 -0.59 -1.75
C SER A 35 38.83 0.57 -0.99
N GLN A 36 37.57 0.90 -1.34
CA GLN A 36 36.79 1.95 -0.67
C GLN A 36 36.11 1.41 0.59
N ASN A 37 36.08 2.23 1.64
CA ASN A 37 35.39 1.89 2.87
C ASN A 37 33.86 1.88 2.68
N ASN A 38 33.17 0.92 3.31
CA ASN A 38 31.72 0.84 3.34
C ASN A 38 31.15 1.87 4.33
N ALA A 39 30.96 3.10 3.88
CA ALA A 39 30.37 4.15 4.70
C ALA A 39 28.86 3.97 4.84
N LEU A 40 28.32 4.23 6.03
CA LEU A 40 26.88 4.24 6.25
C LEU A 40 26.27 5.39 5.45
N PRO A 41 25.16 5.16 4.69
CA PRO A 41 24.49 6.23 3.95
C PRO A 41 24.11 7.40 4.86
N ASN A 42 24.31 8.61 4.39
CA ASN A 42 24.10 9.85 5.17
C ASN A 42 22.64 10.11 5.57
N PHE A 43 21.67 9.49 4.87
CA PHE A 43 20.27 9.54 5.24
C PHE A 43 19.91 8.63 6.41
N ILE A 44 20.78 7.72 6.84
CA ILE A 44 20.52 6.87 8.02
C ILE A 44 20.69 7.69 9.30
N SER A 45 19.66 7.70 10.12
CA SER A 45 19.63 8.42 11.38
C SER A 45 19.39 7.49 12.57
N GLY A 46 19.90 7.85 13.75
CA GLY A 46 19.69 7.08 14.98
C GLY A 46 20.46 5.76 15.09
N GLY A 47 21.32 5.45 14.12
CA GLY A 47 22.12 4.21 14.08
C GLY A 47 21.37 3.03 13.49
N VAL A 48 22.07 1.90 13.35
CA VAL A 48 21.54 0.65 12.79
C VAL A 48 21.41 -0.39 13.88
N ARG A 49 20.24 -0.99 14.03
CA ARG A 49 20.01 -2.15 14.89
C ARG A 49 20.22 -3.41 14.06
N THR A 50 21.01 -4.35 14.56
CA THR A 50 21.31 -5.62 13.88
C THR A 50 20.94 -6.78 14.78
N GLN A 51 20.26 -7.76 14.22
CA GLN A 51 19.86 -8.99 14.90
C GLN A 51 20.11 -10.20 14.00
N THR A 52 20.53 -11.31 14.61
CA THR A 52 20.72 -12.59 13.92
C THR A 52 19.69 -13.59 14.43
N TYR A 53 19.08 -14.34 13.52
CA TYR A 53 18.07 -15.36 13.78
C TYR A 53 18.57 -16.72 13.33
N ASP A 54 18.31 -17.75 14.15
CA ASP A 54 18.86 -19.10 13.97
C ASP A 54 18.10 -19.98 12.97
N GLY A 55 16.87 -19.56 12.58
CA GLY A 55 16.00 -20.34 11.70
C GLY A 55 15.36 -21.55 12.37
N THR A 56 15.40 -21.61 13.71
CA THR A 56 14.81 -22.72 14.49
C THR A 56 13.93 -22.21 15.62
N THR A 57 14.40 -21.30 16.46
CA THR A 57 13.61 -20.67 17.53
C THR A 57 13.01 -19.34 17.12
N ASP A 58 13.69 -18.62 16.21
CA ASP A 58 13.21 -17.42 15.55
C ASP A 58 13.85 -17.33 14.15
N ASP A 59 13.19 -16.66 13.23
CA ASP A 59 13.60 -16.63 11.83
C ASP A 59 13.18 -15.34 11.12
N LEU A 60 13.68 -15.13 9.88
CA LEU A 60 13.45 -13.93 9.09
C LEU A 60 12.01 -13.82 8.55
N LEU A 61 11.37 -14.97 8.23
CA LEU A 61 10.09 -15.01 7.52
C LEU A 61 8.88 -15.15 8.45
N THR A 62 8.99 -16.01 9.45
CA THR A 62 7.85 -16.39 10.30
C THR A 62 7.97 -15.93 11.75
N ALA A 63 9.12 -15.37 12.15
CA ALA A 63 9.43 -15.02 13.53
C ALA A 63 9.24 -16.19 14.52
N GLY A 64 9.66 -17.39 14.11
CA GLY A 64 9.57 -18.62 14.89
C GLY A 64 8.16 -19.25 14.92
N LEU A 65 7.20 -18.70 14.18
CA LEU A 65 5.83 -19.23 14.11
C LEU A 65 5.71 -20.43 13.18
N GLY A 66 6.54 -20.49 12.16
CA GLY A 66 6.41 -21.47 11.09
C GLY A 66 5.13 -21.31 10.27
N LYS A 67 4.93 -22.21 9.33
CA LYS A 67 3.72 -22.28 8.48
C LYS A 67 2.45 -22.39 9.33
N ASP A 68 2.44 -23.29 10.31
CA ASP A 68 1.25 -23.59 11.10
C ASP A 68 0.92 -22.44 12.08
N GLY A 69 1.93 -21.80 12.69
CA GLY A 69 1.71 -20.65 13.54
C GLY A 69 1.22 -19.41 12.78
N LEU A 70 1.69 -19.18 11.55
CA LEU A 70 1.14 -18.13 10.68
C LEU A 70 -0.31 -18.41 10.27
N ALA A 71 -0.69 -19.68 10.06
CA ALA A 71 -2.05 -20.07 9.71
C ALA A 71 -3.02 -20.01 10.90
N SER A 72 -2.52 -20.02 12.13
CA SER A 72 -3.37 -19.98 13.34
C SER A 72 -4.32 -18.78 13.32
N ALA A 73 -5.59 -19.00 13.63
CA ALA A 73 -6.56 -17.93 13.81
C ALA A 73 -6.30 -17.11 15.08
N THR A 74 -5.60 -17.71 16.07
CA THR A 74 -5.23 -17.04 17.30
C THR A 74 -3.87 -16.34 17.10
N PRO A 75 -3.80 -15.02 17.28
CA PRO A 75 -2.54 -14.30 17.20
C PRO A 75 -1.51 -14.83 18.23
N PRO A 76 -0.20 -14.68 17.96
CA PRO A 76 0.82 -15.07 18.92
C PRO A 76 0.65 -14.33 20.25
N ALA A 77 0.84 -15.06 21.34
CA ALA A 77 0.72 -14.51 22.68
C ALA A 77 1.79 -13.45 22.94
N ILE A 78 1.41 -12.38 23.61
CA ILE A 78 2.31 -11.37 24.16
C ILE A 78 2.60 -11.76 25.61
N SER A 79 3.88 -11.92 25.94
CA SER A 79 4.33 -12.39 27.25
C SER A 79 3.92 -11.46 28.41
N ASN A 80 3.96 -10.15 28.16
CA ASN A 80 3.50 -9.12 29.10
C ASN A 80 2.72 -8.04 28.30
N SER A 81 1.40 -8.10 28.37
CA SER A 81 0.53 -7.16 27.64
C SER A 81 0.67 -5.70 28.11
N ALA A 82 1.13 -5.46 29.33
CA ALA A 82 1.36 -4.10 29.83
C ALA A 82 2.68 -3.48 29.31
N ALA A 83 3.66 -4.32 28.99
CA ALA A 83 4.96 -3.91 28.45
C ALA A 83 5.50 -4.99 27.49
N PRO A 84 4.94 -5.11 26.28
CA PRO A 84 5.39 -6.10 25.30
C PRO A 84 6.87 -5.89 24.93
N SER A 85 7.58 -7.00 24.77
CA SER A 85 8.96 -6.94 24.29
C SER A 85 9.02 -6.62 22.78
N ALA A 86 10.15 -6.09 22.32
CA ALA A 86 10.39 -5.88 20.89
C ALA A 86 10.26 -7.20 20.09
N ALA A 87 10.64 -8.34 20.67
CA ALA A 87 10.50 -9.65 20.05
C ALA A 87 9.02 -10.08 19.92
N ASP A 88 8.19 -9.86 20.97
CA ASP A 88 6.74 -10.12 20.89
C ASP A 88 6.09 -9.26 19.80
N LEU A 89 6.47 -7.97 19.73
CA LEU A 89 5.92 -7.01 18.77
C LEU A 89 6.35 -7.32 17.33
N ARG A 90 7.60 -7.74 17.11
CA ARG A 90 8.08 -8.22 15.81
C ARG A 90 7.30 -9.45 15.36
N ARG A 91 7.15 -10.44 16.24
CA ARG A 91 6.40 -11.67 15.96
C ARG A 91 4.96 -11.37 15.57
N LEU A 92 4.29 -10.50 16.33
CA LEU A 92 2.93 -10.07 16.03
C LEU A 92 2.87 -9.28 14.70
N ALA A 93 3.87 -8.42 14.42
CA ALA A 93 3.93 -7.64 13.18
C ALA A 93 4.11 -8.55 11.95
N ILE A 94 4.98 -9.54 12.01
CA ILE A 94 5.16 -10.52 10.92
C ILE A 94 3.88 -11.34 10.73
N TYR A 95 3.30 -11.89 11.81
CA TYR A 95 2.04 -12.61 11.77
C TYR A 95 0.92 -11.80 11.08
N SER A 96 0.71 -10.58 11.52
CA SER A 96 -0.38 -9.74 11.03
C SER A 96 -0.16 -9.27 9.59
N ASN A 97 1.07 -8.87 9.24
CA ASN A 97 1.36 -8.39 7.89
C ASN A 97 1.37 -9.52 6.86
N TYR A 98 1.84 -10.72 7.24
CA TYR A 98 1.78 -11.89 6.35
C TYR A 98 0.34 -12.21 5.97
N ARG A 99 -0.54 -12.31 6.96
CA ARG A 99 -1.97 -12.65 6.82
C ARG A 99 -2.80 -11.57 6.14
N ALA A 100 -2.32 -10.33 6.12
CA ALA A 100 -3.07 -9.21 5.52
C ALA A 100 -3.11 -9.24 4.00
N LEU A 101 -2.18 -9.94 3.35
CA LEU A 101 -2.01 -9.91 1.89
C LEU A 101 -2.38 -11.22 1.20
N VAL A 102 -2.48 -12.35 1.93
CA VAL A 102 -2.71 -13.66 1.33
C VAL A 102 -3.83 -14.41 2.04
N ASP A 103 -4.54 -15.26 1.31
CA ASP A 103 -5.48 -16.22 1.90
C ASP A 103 -4.71 -17.29 2.69
N MET A 104 -5.05 -17.45 3.97
CA MET A 104 -4.41 -18.39 4.87
C MET A 104 -5.15 -19.74 4.94
N SER A 105 -6.23 -19.90 4.18
CA SER A 105 -7.00 -21.14 4.20
C SER A 105 -6.34 -22.22 3.32
N ALA A 106 -6.29 -23.46 3.82
CA ALA A 106 -5.76 -24.60 3.07
C ALA A 106 -6.55 -24.84 1.78
N ASN A 107 -7.88 -24.69 1.82
CA ASN A 107 -8.73 -24.80 0.64
C ASN A 107 -8.51 -23.64 -0.34
N GLY A 108 -8.09 -22.48 0.14
CA GLY A 108 -7.73 -21.32 -0.69
C GLY A 108 -6.38 -21.45 -1.37
N GLY A 109 -5.51 -22.33 -0.90
CA GLY A 109 -4.21 -22.59 -1.53
C GLY A 109 -2.99 -22.45 -0.63
N TYR A 110 -3.15 -21.92 0.59
CA TYR A 110 -2.05 -21.83 1.56
C TYR A 110 -1.47 -23.21 1.87
N GLY A 111 -0.15 -23.29 1.91
CA GLY A 111 0.59 -24.54 2.09
C GLY A 111 0.69 -25.42 0.84
N ARG A 112 0.07 -25.02 -0.31
CA ARG A 112 0.09 -25.77 -1.58
C ARG A 112 0.53 -24.94 -2.78
N PHE A 113 0.07 -23.71 -2.92
CA PHE A 113 0.44 -22.81 -4.01
C PHE A 113 1.31 -21.64 -3.53
N TRP A 114 1.19 -21.28 -2.27
CA TRP A 114 2.02 -20.31 -1.55
C TRP A 114 2.07 -20.70 -0.07
N GLY A 115 2.98 -20.09 0.66
CA GLY A 115 3.18 -20.35 2.07
C GLY A 115 4.63 -20.72 2.38
N PRO A 116 5.09 -20.55 3.62
CA PRO A 116 6.50 -20.74 4.00
C PRO A 116 7.07 -22.11 3.60
N ASN A 117 6.26 -23.16 3.66
CA ASN A 117 6.61 -24.53 3.30
C ASN A 117 6.77 -24.78 1.78
N VAL A 118 6.21 -23.91 0.94
CA VAL A 118 6.20 -24.08 -0.53
C VAL A 118 7.48 -23.51 -1.12
N ASP A 119 8.23 -24.33 -1.87
CA ASP A 119 9.45 -23.90 -2.54
C ASP A 119 9.16 -23.05 -3.78
N LEU A 120 10.19 -22.54 -4.42
CA LEU A 120 10.08 -21.66 -5.58
C LEU A 120 9.58 -22.36 -6.86
N ASN A 121 9.48 -23.71 -6.84
CA ASN A 121 8.91 -24.51 -7.91
C ASN A 121 7.44 -24.90 -7.62
N GLY A 122 6.90 -24.47 -6.47
CA GLY A 122 5.53 -24.78 -6.06
C GLY A 122 5.37 -26.13 -5.35
N ASN A 123 6.45 -26.71 -4.80
CA ASN A 123 6.39 -27.98 -4.07
C ASN A 123 6.45 -27.73 -2.55
N ASP A 124 5.73 -28.53 -1.79
CA ASP A 124 5.80 -28.57 -0.32
C ASP A 124 7.05 -29.33 0.13
N THR A 125 8.18 -28.62 0.24
CA THR A 125 9.49 -29.21 0.55
C THR A 125 10.25 -28.50 1.65
N LEU A 126 9.73 -27.35 2.15
CA LEU A 126 10.46 -26.48 3.10
C LEU A 126 9.99 -26.64 4.56
N GLY A 127 9.15 -27.63 4.87
CA GLY A 127 8.65 -27.88 6.23
C GLY A 127 7.89 -26.68 6.80
N GLU A 128 8.34 -26.13 7.93
CA GLU A 128 7.77 -24.92 8.52
C GLU A 128 8.22 -23.63 7.83
N GLY A 129 9.18 -23.69 6.90
CA GLY A 129 9.65 -22.57 6.09
C GLY A 129 10.44 -21.51 6.86
N MET A 130 11.00 -21.86 8.00
CA MET A 130 11.84 -20.96 8.81
C MET A 130 13.15 -20.68 8.11
N ILE A 131 13.57 -19.42 8.06
CA ILE A 131 14.76 -18.97 7.33
C ILE A 131 15.72 -18.25 8.29
N ALA A 132 16.87 -18.85 8.55
CA ALA A 132 17.96 -18.24 9.32
C ALA A 132 18.54 -17.03 8.58
N GLY A 133 19.09 -16.08 9.32
CA GLY A 133 19.79 -14.96 8.71
C GLY A 133 19.94 -13.73 9.61
N LYS A 134 20.28 -12.61 8.99
CA LYS A 134 20.50 -11.33 9.64
C LYS A 134 19.45 -10.30 9.25
N GLU A 135 19.08 -9.46 10.20
CA GLU A 135 18.17 -8.33 9.99
C GLU A 135 18.84 -7.04 10.44
N TYR A 136 18.74 -6.00 9.60
CA TYR A 136 19.22 -4.65 9.85
C TYR A 136 18.05 -3.69 9.81
N LEU A 137 17.83 -2.90 10.88
CA LEU A 137 16.71 -1.97 11.03
C LEU A 137 17.23 -0.56 11.33
N ALA A 138 16.78 0.43 10.60
CA ALA A 138 17.19 1.82 10.76
C ALA A 138 16.07 2.79 10.32
N PHE A 139 16.21 4.08 10.67
CA PHE A 139 15.44 5.14 10.05
C PHE A 139 16.23 5.81 8.92
N ALA A 140 15.53 6.15 7.82
CA ALA A 140 15.97 7.22 6.94
C ALA A 140 15.28 8.52 7.35
N ASP A 141 16.07 9.56 7.58
CA ASP A 141 15.60 10.88 7.99
C ASP A 141 16.63 11.95 7.59
N ASP A 142 16.21 13.20 7.52
CA ASP A 142 17.07 14.37 7.27
C ASP A 142 17.75 14.90 8.54
N GLY A 143 17.63 14.20 9.66
CA GLY A 143 18.12 14.57 10.98
C GLY A 143 17.10 15.38 11.81
N SER A 144 15.94 15.70 11.24
CA SER A 144 14.86 16.40 11.96
C SER A 144 14.13 15.49 12.95
N GLY A 145 14.01 14.19 12.64
CA GLY A 145 13.18 13.24 13.35
C GLY A 145 11.69 13.33 12.97
N THR A 146 11.37 14.08 11.90
CA THR A 146 9.98 14.26 11.44
C THR A 146 9.58 13.30 10.33
N LEU A 147 10.55 12.82 9.54
CA LEU A 147 10.30 11.88 8.47
C LEU A 147 10.32 10.44 8.97
N ASN A 148 11.39 10.03 9.65
CA ASN A 148 11.60 8.72 10.26
C ASN A 148 11.04 7.55 9.46
N VAL A 149 11.47 7.45 8.18
CA VAL A 149 11.09 6.36 7.28
C VAL A 149 11.76 5.08 7.76
N SER A 150 10.99 4.06 8.12
CA SER A 150 11.55 2.79 8.55
C SER A 150 12.13 2.02 7.37
N LEU A 151 13.39 1.62 7.48
CA LEU A 151 14.10 0.77 6.56
C LEU A 151 14.50 -0.53 7.26
N LEU A 152 14.33 -1.65 6.57
CA LEU A 152 14.72 -2.97 7.05
C LEU A 152 15.42 -3.74 5.94
N VAL A 153 16.51 -4.43 6.27
CA VAL A 153 17.17 -5.36 5.35
C VAL A 153 17.25 -6.72 6.00
N GLN A 154 16.75 -7.75 5.32
CA GLN A 154 16.92 -9.15 5.73
C GLN A 154 17.89 -9.83 4.76
N ILE A 155 18.92 -10.48 5.29
CA ILE A 155 19.90 -11.25 4.52
C ILE A 155 19.81 -12.70 4.99
N PRO A 156 19.26 -13.63 4.18
CA PRO A 156 19.14 -15.03 4.57
C PRO A 156 20.53 -15.70 4.62
N ALA A 157 20.68 -16.70 5.47
CA ALA A 157 21.92 -17.47 5.58
C ALA A 157 22.29 -18.20 4.26
N SER A 158 21.30 -18.43 3.40
CA SER A 158 21.47 -18.99 2.04
C SER A 158 21.91 -17.98 0.99
N PHE A 159 22.14 -16.69 1.34
CA PHE A 159 22.61 -15.68 0.40
C PHE A 159 23.91 -16.12 -0.27
N ASN A 160 23.93 -16.06 -1.61
CA ASN A 160 25.12 -16.41 -2.38
C ASN A 160 25.96 -15.15 -2.70
N PRO A 161 27.13 -14.99 -2.07
CA PRO A 161 27.99 -13.82 -2.27
C PRO A 161 28.55 -13.66 -3.70
N ASP A 162 28.56 -14.73 -4.48
CA ASP A 162 29.10 -14.72 -5.86
C ASP A 162 27.99 -14.51 -6.93
N GLN A 163 26.73 -14.58 -6.50
CA GLN A 163 25.55 -14.27 -7.32
C GLN A 163 24.60 -13.36 -6.56
N PRO A 164 25.04 -12.17 -6.16
CA PRO A 164 24.27 -11.33 -5.25
C PRO A 164 22.98 -10.85 -5.88
N CYS A 165 21.91 -10.83 -5.08
CA CYS A 165 20.63 -10.25 -5.48
C CYS A 165 19.94 -9.52 -4.35
N ILE A 166 19.17 -8.50 -4.70
CA ILE A 166 18.29 -7.75 -3.82
C ILE A 166 16.87 -7.79 -4.40
N VAL A 167 15.88 -7.97 -3.54
CA VAL A 167 14.46 -7.81 -3.88
C VAL A 167 13.88 -6.78 -2.94
N THR A 168 13.15 -5.78 -3.45
CA THR A 168 12.43 -4.90 -2.53
C THR A 168 11.13 -5.54 -2.07
N ALA A 169 10.71 -5.21 -0.87
CA ALA A 169 9.40 -5.52 -0.33
C ALA A 169 8.83 -4.24 0.32
N THR A 170 8.67 -3.21 -0.52
CA THR A 170 8.13 -1.92 -0.11
C THR A 170 6.71 -2.11 0.42
N SER A 171 6.42 -1.57 1.60
CA SER A 171 5.17 -1.80 2.31
C SER A 171 3.94 -1.58 1.44
N SER A 172 3.06 -2.58 1.39
CA SER A 172 1.71 -2.48 0.82
C SER A 172 0.78 -1.73 1.77
N GLY A 173 -0.04 -0.81 1.26
CA GLY A 173 -0.90 0.04 2.09
C GLY A 173 -0.10 0.99 3.00
N SER A 174 -0.77 1.64 3.92
CA SER A 174 -0.15 2.44 4.99
C SER A 174 0.23 1.50 6.14
N ARG A 175 1.16 0.58 5.85
CA ARG A 175 1.56 -0.47 6.79
C ARG A 175 2.99 -0.26 7.27
N GLY A 176 3.33 -0.95 8.37
CA GLY A 176 4.69 -0.99 8.90
C GLY A 176 5.68 -1.66 7.95
N VAL A 177 6.92 -1.71 8.35
CA VAL A 177 8.04 -2.16 7.52
C VAL A 177 7.87 -3.58 6.96
N TYR A 178 7.21 -4.50 7.68
CA TYR A 178 6.93 -5.86 7.20
C TYR A 178 5.73 -5.95 6.21
N GLY A 179 5.17 -4.82 5.77
CA GLY A 179 3.91 -4.73 5.03
C GLY A 179 3.86 -5.40 3.65
N ALA A 180 4.95 -6.00 3.18
CA ALA A 180 4.99 -6.80 1.94
C ALA A 180 5.77 -8.11 2.12
N ILE A 181 5.87 -8.62 3.36
CA ILE A 181 6.66 -9.82 3.67
C ILE A 181 6.15 -11.06 2.90
N SER A 182 4.84 -11.27 2.79
CA SER A 182 4.26 -12.40 2.05
C SER A 182 4.21 -12.17 0.54
N ALA A 183 4.20 -10.92 0.06
CA ALA A 183 4.06 -10.62 -1.37
C ALA A 183 5.38 -10.74 -2.14
N ALA A 184 6.46 -10.15 -1.62
CA ALA A 184 7.78 -10.14 -2.26
C ALA A 184 8.90 -10.63 -1.34
N GLY A 185 8.78 -10.37 -0.03
CA GLY A 185 9.79 -10.74 0.96
C GLY A 185 10.05 -12.24 1.01
N GLU A 186 9.00 -13.05 1.12
CA GLU A 186 9.09 -14.51 1.14
C GLU A 186 9.80 -15.06 -0.09
N TRP A 187 9.41 -14.59 -1.28
CA TRP A 187 10.04 -15.03 -2.53
C TRP A 187 11.54 -14.67 -2.55
N GLY A 188 11.88 -13.43 -2.13
CA GLY A 188 13.26 -12.96 -2.06
C GLY A 188 14.12 -13.79 -1.11
N LEU A 189 13.63 -14.05 0.10
CA LEU A 189 14.32 -14.86 1.11
C LEU A 189 14.55 -16.31 0.63
N LYS A 190 13.52 -16.95 0.07
CA LYS A 190 13.62 -18.29 -0.51
C LYS A 190 14.58 -18.37 -1.69
N ARG A 191 14.68 -17.29 -2.46
CA ARG A 191 15.64 -17.18 -3.59
C ARG A 191 17.09 -16.99 -3.13
N GLY A 192 17.32 -16.75 -1.84
CA GLY A 192 18.63 -16.40 -1.31
C GLY A 192 19.05 -14.98 -1.61
N CYS A 193 18.10 -14.09 -1.91
CA CYS A 193 18.35 -12.66 -2.08
C CYS A 193 18.29 -11.92 -0.75
N ALA A 194 19.03 -10.83 -0.62
CA ALA A 194 18.72 -9.85 0.42
C ALA A 194 17.36 -9.18 0.10
N VAL A 195 16.55 -8.95 1.12
CA VAL A 195 15.26 -8.28 0.96
C VAL A 195 15.32 -6.91 1.61
N ALA A 196 15.04 -5.88 0.81
CA ALA A 196 15.02 -4.48 1.20
C ALA A 196 13.59 -4.00 1.41
N TYR A 197 13.22 -3.73 2.66
CA TYR A 197 11.90 -3.25 3.04
C TYR A 197 11.93 -1.77 3.38
N THR A 198 10.81 -1.09 3.18
CA THR A 198 10.57 0.26 3.70
C THR A 198 9.09 0.49 3.96
N ASP A 199 8.78 1.27 5.02
CA ASP A 199 7.43 1.79 5.26
C ASP A 199 7.10 2.97 4.33
N LYS A 200 8.03 3.38 3.47
CA LYS A 200 7.93 4.46 2.48
C LYS A 200 7.39 5.79 3.04
N GLY A 201 7.58 6.03 4.36
CA GLY A 201 7.14 7.25 5.03
C GLY A 201 5.65 7.29 5.41
N THR A 202 4.85 6.27 5.01
CA THR A 202 3.47 6.15 5.48
C THR A 202 3.41 5.39 6.80
N GLY A 203 3.92 4.17 6.86
CA GLY A 203 4.08 3.40 8.08
C GLY A 203 2.80 3.11 8.85
N ASN A 204 2.99 2.56 10.05
CA ASN A 204 1.96 2.31 11.05
C ASN A 204 2.17 3.14 12.33
N GLY A 205 2.99 4.18 12.25
CA GLY A 205 3.23 5.08 13.37
C GLY A 205 1.95 5.76 13.84
N ALA A 206 1.69 5.69 15.14
CA ALA A 206 0.55 6.32 15.79
C ALA A 206 1.00 7.14 17.00
N HIS A 207 0.20 8.14 17.36
CA HIS A 207 0.34 8.94 18.57
C HIS A 207 -0.98 8.89 19.33
N GLU A 208 -0.99 8.29 20.51
CA GLU A 208 -2.11 8.34 21.45
C GLU A 208 -2.11 9.69 22.16
N LEU A 209 -3.02 10.56 21.78
CA LEU A 209 -3.00 11.96 22.22
C LEU A 209 -3.38 12.12 23.69
N ALA A 210 -4.26 11.24 24.23
CA ALA A 210 -4.72 11.32 25.61
C ALA A 210 -3.58 11.11 26.63
N THR A 211 -2.67 10.18 26.35
CA THR A 211 -1.54 9.81 27.21
C THR A 211 -0.21 10.41 26.73
N ASN A 212 -0.21 11.07 25.56
CA ASN A 212 0.99 11.57 24.88
C ASN A 212 2.00 10.46 24.63
N THR A 213 1.54 9.32 24.09
CA THR A 213 2.32 8.09 23.94
C THR A 213 2.51 7.75 22.46
N ILE A 214 3.73 7.33 22.10
CA ILE A 214 4.14 6.98 20.72
C ILE A 214 4.84 5.61 20.70
N THR A 215 5.11 5.10 19.50
CA THR A 215 5.93 3.91 19.29
C THR A 215 7.33 4.26 18.78
N LEU A 216 8.32 3.50 19.24
CA LEU A 216 9.68 3.48 18.70
C LEU A 216 9.76 2.52 17.50
N ILE A 217 10.92 2.50 16.83
CA ILE A 217 11.14 1.70 15.60
C ILE A 217 10.90 0.19 15.79
N ASP A 218 11.08 -0.33 17.01
CA ASP A 218 10.84 -1.73 17.37
C ASP A 218 9.44 -1.99 17.96
N GLY A 219 8.58 -0.97 17.93
CA GLY A 219 7.21 -1.04 18.45
C GLY A 219 7.06 -0.81 19.94
N THR A 220 8.16 -0.76 20.70
CA THR A 220 8.08 -0.42 22.12
C THR A 220 7.52 1.00 22.31
N VAL A 221 6.83 1.21 23.42
CA VAL A 221 6.02 2.41 23.67
C VAL A 221 6.76 3.36 24.59
N LEU A 222 6.73 4.64 24.29
CA LEU A 222 7.35 5.67 25.12
C LEU A 222 6.51 6.97 25.10
N ASN A 223 6.67 7.82 26.11
CA ASN A 223 6.12 9.17 26.08
C ASN A 223 6.78 9.98 24.95
N ALA A 224 5.98 10.75 24.19
CA ALA A 224 6.44 11.47 23.01
C ALA A 224 7.57 12.47 23.32
N VAL A 225 7.53 13.16 24.49
CA VAL A 225 8.58 14.11 24.89
C VAL A 225 9.89 13.36 25.19
N ALA A 226 9.82 12.21 25.85
CA ALA A 226 11.00 11.40 26.16
C ALA A 226 11.60 10.74 24.90
N ALA A 227 10.79 10.36 23.93
CA ALA A 227 11.23 9.77 22.67
C ALA A 227 11.94 10.80 21.77
N GLY A 228 11.47 12.04 21.76
CA GLY A 228 12.03 13.07 20.91
C GLY A 228 12.08 12.63 19.43
N LYS A 229 13.28 12.68 18.83
CA LYS A 229 13.50 12.32 17.42
C LYS A 229 13.50 10.81 17.12
N THR A 230 13.37 9.95 18.13
CA THR A 230 13.43 8.48 17.94
C THR A 230 12.05 7.83 17.78
N SER A 231 10.97 8.63 17.83
CA SER A 231 9.61 8.15 17.58
C SER A 231 9.41 7.77 16.12
N VAL A 232 8.62 6.72 15.84
CA VAL A 232 8.14 6.46 14.45
C VAL A 232 7.31 7.63 13.95
N PHE A 233 6.51 8.22 14.84
CA PHE A 233 5.68 9.39 14.54
C PHE A 233 5.25 10.10 15.82
N THR A 234 5.35 11.42 15.80
CA THR A 234 4.76 12.31 16.80
C THR A 234 3.94 13.37 16.09
N ALA A 235 2.65 13.48 16.42
CA ALA A 235 1.78 14.46 15.79
C ALA A 235 2.17 15.90 16.20
N ASN A 236 2.25 16.79 15.22
CA ASN A 236 2.34 18.21 15.45
C ASN A 236 0.93 18.82 15.44
N LEU A 237 0.48 19.33 16.59
CA LEU A 237 -0.81 20.00 16.72
C LEU A 237 -0.77 21.48 16.31
N GLY A 238 0.39 21.98 15.89
CA GLY A 238 0.59 23.41 15.61
C GLY A 238 0.51 24.25 16.89
N SER A 239 -0.31 25.29 16.87
CA SER A 239 -0.57 26.14 18.04
C SER A 239 -1.61 25.57 19.01
N THR A 240 -2.24 24.43 18.69
CA THR A 240 -3.27 23.80 19.53
C THR A 240 -2.63 23.15 20.74
N ASN A 241 -3.11 23.52 21.94
CA ASN A 241 -2.64 22.90 23.16
C ASN A 241 -3.21 21.47 23.27
N LEU A 242 -2.35 20.48 23.54
CA LEU A 242 -2.74 19.07 23.66
C LEU A 242 -3.83 18.84 24.71
N ALA A 243 -3.76 19.51 25.85
CA ALA A 243 -4.76 19.39 26.89
C ALA A 243 -6.13 19.93 26.45
N ALA A 244 -6.15 21.07 25.77
CA ALA A 244 -7.38 21.67 25.21
C ALA A 244 -7.97 20.77 24.11
N PHE A 245 -7.12 20.20 23.24
CA PHE A 245 -7.55 19.23 22.24
C PHE A 245 -8.19 17.99 22.88
N ASN A 246 -7.54 17.39 23.87
CA ASN A 246 -8.05 16.22 24.57
C ASN A 246 -9.35 16.50 25.35
N ALA A 247 -9.54 17.71 25.83
CA ALA A 247 -10.81 18.09 26.48
C ALA A 247 -11.96 18.15 25.48
N GLN A 248 -11.71 18.56 24.24
CA GLN A 248 -12.70 18.62 23.16
C GLN A 248 -12.89 17.27 22.47
N PHE A 249 -11.81 16.53 22.24
CA PHE A 249 -11.77 15.27 21.52
C PHE A 249 -11.07 14.17 22.35
N PRO A 250 -11.72 13.61 23.39
CA PRO A 250 -11.10 12.62 24.26
C PRO A 250 -10.77 11.32 23.51
N ASN A 251 -9.64 10.70 23.88
CA ASN A 251 -9.16 9.42 23.35
C ASN A 251 -9.08 9.36 21.81
N ARG A 252 -8.42 10.35 21.23
CA ARG A 252 -8.11 10.40 19.80
C ARG A 252 -6.66 9.98 19.56
N TYR A 253 -6.45 9.49 18.32
CA TYR A 253 -5.18 9.01 17.80
C TYR A 253 -4.82 9.77 16.53
N ALA A 254 -3.59 10.21 16.43
CA ALA A 254 -3.03 10.66 15.18
C ALA A 254 -2.23 9.53 14.53
N PHE A 255 -2.35 9.36 13.20
CA PHE A 255 -1.60 8.38 12.43
C PHE A 255 -0.64 9.08 11.47
N LYS A 256 0.56 8.51 11.29
CA LYS A 256 1.65 9.08 10.49
C LYS A 256 1.19 9.45 9.09
N HIS A 257 0.54 8.55 8.37
CA HIS A 257 0.10 8.81 7.00
C HIS A 257 -0.90 9.97 6.94
N ALA A 258 -1.91 9.98 7.80
CA ALA A 258 -2.95 11.01 7.80
C ALA A 258 -2.48 12.36 8.34
N HIS A 259 -1.65 12.37 9.40
CA HIS A 259 -1.46 13.57 10.23
C HIS A 259 -0.01 14.03 10.34
N SER A 260 0.90 13.52 9.50
CA SER A 260 2.30 13.98 9.48
C SER A 260 2.47 15.39 8.91
N GLN A 261 1.42 15.97 8.33
CA GLN A 261 1.49 17.24 7.59
C GLN A 261 2.47 17.20 6.42
N GLN A 262 2.75 15.97 5.95
CA GLN A 262 3.58 15.67 4.78
C GLN A 262 2.70 15.11 3.66
N ASN A 263 3.25 15.09 2.45
CA ASN A 263 2.75 14.27 1.36
C ASN A 263 3.74 13.10 1.15
N PRO A 264 3.63 12.00 1.92
CA PRO A 264 4.63 10.94 1.88
C PRO A 264 4.71 10.24 0.53
N GLU A 265 3.62 10.22 -0.23
CA GLU A 265 3.56 9.59 -1.56
C GLU A 265 4.56 10.22 -2.55
N LYS A 266 4.85 11.50 -2.40
CA LYS A 266 5.86 12.21 -3.20
C LYS A 266 7.25 11.55 -3.11
N ASN A 267 7.55 10.94 -1.97
CA ASN A 267 8.85 10.37 -1.68
C ASN A 267 8.88 8.82 -1.77
N TRP A 268 7.79 8.16 -2.15
CA TRP A 268 7.75 6.70 -2.18
C TRP A 268 8.84 6.07 -3.05
N GLY A 269 9.09 6.64 -4.23
CA GLY A 269 10.17 6.18 -5.11
C GLY A 269 11.54 6.39 -4.47
N ALA A 270 11.82 7.57 -3.94
CA ALA A 270 13.07 7.89 -3.26
C ALA A 270 13.30 7.01 -2.03
N ASN A 271 12.27 6.77 -1.21
CA ASN A 271 12.37 5.92 -0.03
C ASN A 271 12.63 4.44 -0.41
N THR A 272 12.10 3.97 -1.54
CA THR A 272 12.41 2.64 -2.07
C THR A 272 13.86 2.56 -2.55
N LEU A 273 14.37 3.59 -3.22
CA LEU A 273 15.79 3.67 -3.60
C LEU A 273 16.71 3.74 -2.37
N GLN A 274 16.33 4.45 -1.32
CA GLN A 274 17.07 4.47 -0.05
C GLN A 274 17.11 3.08 0.60
N ALA A 275 16.01 2.31 0.56
CA ALA A 275 16.00 0.93 1.05
C ALA A 275 16.97 0.04 0.27
N ILE A 276 17.06 0.20 -1.07
CA ILE A 276 18.03 -0.51 -1.91
C ILE A 276 19.46 -0.11 -1.52
N GLN A 277 19.76 1.17 -1.40
CA GLN A 277 21.08 1.67 -1.01
C GLN A 277 21.49 1.15 0.39
N PHE A 278 20.53 1.11 1.33
CA PHE A 278 20.77 0.52 2.64
C PHE A 278 21.03 -0.98 2.57
N ALA A 279 20.38 -1.71 1.65
CA ALA A 279 20.67 -3.12 1.41
C ALA A 279 22.08 -3.34 0.84
N TYR A 280 22.55 -2.49 -0.07
CA TYR A 280 23.94 -2.53 -0.54
C TYR A 280 24.93 -2.31 0.61
N TRP A 281 24.66 -1.34 1.48
CA TRP A 281 25.47 -1.12 2.67
C TRP A 281 25.47 -2.35 3.58
N ALA A 282 24.33 -2.95 3.86
CA ALA A 282 24.20 -4.13 4.72
C ALA A 282 24.89 -5.37 4.13
N LEU A 283 24.85 -5.56 2.81
CA LEU A 283 25.60 -6.60 2.12
C LEU A 283 27.10 -6.37 2.22
N ASN A 284 27.58 -5.15 2.05
CA ASN A 284 28.99 -4.81 2.21
C ASN A 284 29.46 -4.92 3.68
N ASP A 285 28.59 -4.62 4.65
CA ASP A 285 28.85 -4.85 6.07
C ASP A 285 28.96 -6.34 6.38
N SER A 286 28.16 -7.19 5.74
CA SER A 286 28.19 -8.65 5.95
C SER A 286 29.35 -9.33 5.22
N TYR A 287 29.64 -8.96 3.97
CA TYR A 287 30.51 -9.71 3.06
C TYR A 287 31.73 -8.93 2.56
N GLY A 288 31.86 -7.66 2.88
CA GLY A 288 33.05 -6.87 2.57
C GLY A 288 34.28 -7.34 3.36
N THR A 289 35.47 -7.23 2.78
CA THR A 289 36.72 -7.56 3.46
C THR A 289 36.94 -6.62 4.65
N LEU A 290 37.29 -7.17 5.80
CA LEU A 290 37.60 -6.37 6.99
C LEU A 290 39.02 -5.77 6.85
N ASN A 291 39.11 -4.45 6.97
CA ASN A 291 40.37 -3.72 7.01
C ASN A 291 40.41 -2.85 8.28
N GLY A 292 41.15 -3.30 9.28
CA GLY A 292 41.04 -2.73 10.62
C GLY A 292 39.67 -2.94 11.22
N SER A 293 38.96 -1.84 11.57
CA SER A 293 37.59 -1.86 12.07
C SER A 293 36.54 -1.58 10.97
N THR A 294 36.97 -1.38 9.73
CA THR A 294 36.08 -0.93 8.63
C THR A 294 35.94 -2.02 7.58
N ARG A 295 34.70 -2.26 7.11
CA ARG A 295 34.43 -3.11 5.97
C ARG A 295 34.75 -2.36 4.69
N GLN A 296 35.27 -3.06 3.69
CA GLN A 296 35.49 -2.54 2.34
C GLN A 296 34.27 -2.83 1.46
N ILE A 297 34.02 -1.99 0.47
CA ILE A 297 32.97 -2.20 -0.51
C ILE A 297 33.34 -3.42 -1.37
N ARG A 298 32.52 -4.48 -1.31
CA ARG A 298 32.56 -5.65 -2.18
C ARG A 298 31.61 -5.48 -3.37
N TYR A 299 30.41 -4.97 -3.10
CA TYR A 299 29.35 -4.82 -4.10
C TYR A 299 29.13 -3.35 -4.39
N LYS A 300 29.29 -2.98 -5.64
CA LYS A 300 28.96 -1.67 -6.19
C LYS A 300 27.64 -1.73 -6.96
N ARG A 301 27.10 -0.60 -7.27
CA ARG A 301 25.97 -0.45 -8.19
C ARG A 301 26.26 -1.19 -9.50
N GLY A 302 25.31 -2.02 -9.95
CA GLY A 302 25.46 -2.89 -11.14
C GLY A 302 25.99 -4.29 -10.85
N ASP A 303 26.66 -4.53 -9.72
CA ASP A 303 27.15 -5.86 -9.37
C ASP A 303 26.03 -6.78 -8.85
N VAL A 304 24.92 -6.21 -8.39
CA VAL A 304 23.83 -6.93 -7.73
C VAL A 304 22.58 -6.90 -8.61
N THR A 305 21.98 -8.06 -8.86
CA THR A 305 20.68 -8.13 -9.52
C THR A 305 19.61 -7.61 -8.57
N THR A 306 19.01 -6.45 -8.87
CA THR A 306 18.02 -5.81 -8.00
C THR A 306 16.65 -5.79 -8.65
N ILE A 307 15.66 -6.45 -8.04
CA ILE A 307 14.26 -6.45 -8.50
C ILE A 307 13.45 -5.55 -7.57
N ALA A 308 12.92 -4.45 -8.09
CA ALA A 308 11.94 -3.64 -7.37
C ALA A 308 10.59 -4.35 -7.41
N ALA A 309 10.14 -4.87 -6.26
CA ALA A 309 8.94 -5.68 -6.20
C ALA A 309 8.07 -5.31 -5.00
N SER A 310 6.76 -5.30 -5.20
CA SER A 310 5.72 -5.24 -4.17
C SER A 310 4.33 -5.26 -4.80
N VAL A 311 3.29 -5.03 -3.97
CA VAL A 311 1.88 -4.95 -4.38
C VAL A 311 1.24 -3.65 -3.88
N SER A 312 0.14 -3.22 -4.47
CA SER A 312 -0.68 -2.07 -4.06
C SER A 312 0.14 -0.78 -3.97
N ASN A 313 0.14 -0.06 -2.85
CA ASN A 313 0.96 1.14 -2.64
C ASN A 313 2.46 0.84 -2.83
N GLY A 314 2.93 -0.31 -2.34
CA GLY A 314 4.31 -0.75 -2.51
C GLY A 314 4.66 -0.99 -3.99
N GLY A 315 3.70 -1.52 -4.76
CA GLY A 315 3.81 -1.66 -6.21
C GLY A 315 3.96 -0.31 -6.91
N GLY A 316 3.12 0.67 -6.54
CA GLY A 316 3.23 2.05 -7.02
C GLY A 316 4.57 2.70 -6.66
N ALA A 317 5.04 2.48 -5.44
CA ALA A 317 6.34 2.97 -4.98
C ALA A 317 7.51 2.34 -5.76
N SER A 318 7.42 1.05 -6.10
CA SER A 318 8.43 0.35 -6.90
C SER A 318 8.50 0.87 -8.34
N LEU A 319 7.35 1.18 -8.95
CA LEU A 319 7.30 1.83 -10.27
C LEU A 319 7.89 3.24 -10.21
N ALA A 320 7.48 4.05 -9.22
CA ALA A 320 8.03 5.39 -9.03
C ALA A 320 9.56 5.37 -8.78
N ALA A 321 10.07 4.38 -8.04
CA ALA A 321 11.50 4.20 -7.84
C ALA A 321 12.21 3.90 -9.15
N ALA A 322 11.64 3.04 -10.00
CA ALA A 322 12.24 2.69 -11.29
C ALA A 322 12.25 3.87 -12.28
N GLU A 323 11.21 4.73 -12.27
CA GLU A 323 11.17 5.97 -13.03
C GLU A 323 12.20 7.00 -12.55
N GLN A 324 12.42 7.08 -11.22
CA GLN A 324 13.37 8.00 -10.60
C GLN A 324 14.82 7.50 -10.61
N ASP A 325 15.03 6.21 -10.91
CA ASP A 325 16.34 5.56 -10.88
C ASP A 325 17.18 5.94 -12.11
N THR A 326 17.76 7.12 -12.07
CA THR A 326 18.71 7.60 -13.09
C THR A 326 20.12 7.03 -12.91
N GLN A 327 20.38 6.36 -11.79
CA GLN A 327 21.71 5.83 -11.46
C GLN A 327 21.86 4.34 -11.76
N GLY A 328 20.76 3.60 -12.00
CA GLY A 328 20.81 2.17 -12.32
C GLY A 328 20.95 1.26 -11.09
N TRP A 329 20.28 1.60 -9.99
CA TRP A 329 20.15 0.73 -8.82
C TRP A 329 19.23 -0.46 -9.06
N ILE A 330 18.20 -0.29 -9.94
CA ILE A 330 17.14 -1.26 -10.20
C ILE A 330 17.42 -1.93 -11.54
N THR A 331 17.47 -3.26 -11.54
CA THR A 331 17.63 -4.08 -12.75
C THR A 331 16.29 -4.36 -13.43
N ALA A 332 15.25 -4.65 -12.64
CA ALA A 332 13.93 -5.02 -13.15
C ALA A 332 12.83 -4.66 -12.15
N VAL A 333 11.56 -4.69 -12.60
CA VAL A 333 10.38 -4.36 -11.79
C VAL A 333 9.34 -5.48 -11.88
N VAL A 334 8.77 -5.90 -10.73
CA VAL A 334 7.62 -6.82 -10.69
C VAL A 334 6.62 -6.33 -9.65
N VAL A 335 5.44 -5.94 -10.07
CA VAL A 335 4.44 -5.36 -9.17
C VAL A 335 3.05 -5.93 -9.39
N GLY A 336 2.30 -6.08 -8.30
CA GLY A 336 0.89 -6.42 -8.33
C GLY A 336 0.01 -5.22 -7.97
N GLU A 337 -1.16 -5.12 -8.57
CA GLU A 337 -2.23 -4.12 -8.36
C GLU A 337 -1.73 -2.73 -7.90
N PRO A 338 -0.79 -2.11 -8.63
CA PRO A 338 -0.07 -0.93 -8.18
C PRO A 338 -0.98 0.29 -8.04
N GLN A 339 -0.99 0.92 -6.87
CA GLN A 339 -1.64 2.22 -6.68
C GLN A 339 -0.70 3.32 -7.17
N ILE A 340 -1.09 3.98 -8.24
CA ILE A 340 -0.31 5.01 -8.93
C ILE A 340 -1.20 6.18 -9.36
N ASN A 341 -0.64 7.37 -9.34
CA ASN A 341 -1.29 8.58 -9.84
C ASN A 341 -0.62 9.03 -11.14
N LEU A 342 -1.39 9.05 -12.22
CA LEU A 342 -0.87 9.17 -13.57
C LEU A 342 -0.90 10.61 -14.11
N SER A 343 0.12 10.99 -14.86
CA SER A 343 0.11 12.15 -15.75
C SER A 343 -0.27 11.70 -17.15
N VAL A 344 -1.58 11.44 -17.37
CA VAL A 344 -2.06 10.80 -18.61
C VAL A 344 -2.00 11.79 -19.79
N PRO A 345 -1.18 11.53 -20.83
CA PRO A 345 -1.18 12.33 -22.04
C PRO A 345 -2.49 12.18 -22.83
N SER A 346 -2.87 13.21 -23.58
CA SER A 346 -4.12 13.23 -24.37
C SER A 346 -4.18 12.15 -25.46
N GLN A 347 -3.04 11.63 -25.89
CA GLN A 347 -2.94 10.56 -26.87
C GLN A 347 -3.29 9.18 -26.30
N VAL A 348 -3.29 9.04 -24.99
CA VAL A 348 -3.60 7.74 -24.34
C VAL A 348 -5.07 7.43 -24.47
N SER A 349 -5.38 6.19 -24.82
CA SER A 349 -6.74 5.66 -24.84
C SER A 349 -6.79 4.23 -24.25
N VAL A 350 -7.90 3.88 -23.64
CA VAL A 350 -8.13 2.55 -23.09
C VAL A 350 -9.38 1.96 -23.73
N ARG A 351 -9.27 0.72 -24.23
CA ARG A 351 -10.38 -0.05 -24.81
C ARG A 351 -10.48 -1.41 -24.17
N GLN A 352 -11.69 -1.93 -24.05
CA GLN A 352 -11.98 -3.30 -23.64
C GLN A 352 -13.00 -3.92 -24.61
N GLY A 353 -12.69 -5.10 -25.15
CA GLY A 353 -13.53 -5.74 -26.16
C GLY A 353 -13.79 -4.85 -27.38
N GLY A 354 -12.87 -3.96 -27.74
CA GLY A 354 -13.02 -2.98 -28.82
C GLY A 354 -13.79 -1.71 -28.43
N LEU A 355 -14.46 -1.66 -27.27
CA LEU A 355 -15.21 -0.49 -26.81
C LEU A 355 -14.29 0.46 -26.01
N ALA A 356 -14.51 1.77 -26.17
CA ALA A 356 -13.76 2.77 -25.43
C ALA A 356 -14.20 2.77 -23.95
N VAL A 357 -13.22 2.80 -23.03
CA VAL A 357 -13.45 3.03 -21.61
C VAL A 357 -13.70 4.52 -21.39
N ALA A 358 -14.84 4.86 -20.81
CA ALA A 358 -15.30 6.25 -20.70
C ALA A 358 -14.41 7.12 -19.79
N SER A 359 -13.80 6.53 -18.76
CA SER A 359 -12.97 7.23 -17.80
C SER A 359 -11.81 6.36 -17.31
N PHE A 360 -10.61 6.91 -17.34
CA PHE A 360 -9.39 6.22 -16.88
C PHE A 360 -8.35 7.24 -16.38
N GLY A 361 -7.34 6.75 -15.63
CA GLY A 361 -6.23 7.57 -15.15
C GLY A 361 -6.63 8.65 -14.14
N ARG A 362 -7.79 8.53 -13.48
CA ARG A 362 -8.16 9.43 -12.37
C ARG A 362 -7.22 9.20 -11.20
N PRO A 363 -6.83 10.26 -10.48
CA PRO A 363 -6.02 10.12 -9.27
C PRO A 363 -6.84 9.52 -8.12
N LEU A 364 -6.15 8.94 -7.14
CA LEU A 364 -6.79 8.34 -5.95
C LEU A 364 -7.73 9.31 -5.23
N ALA A 365 -7.36 10.58 -5.09
CA ALA A 365 -8.20 11.61 -4.50
C ALA A 365 -9.59 11.71 -5.18
N ASP A 366 -9.65 11.50 -6.49
CA ASP A 366 -10.89 11.53 -7.25
C ASP A 366 -11.71 10.25 -7.04
N TYR A 367 -11.18 9.09 -7.46
CA TYR A 367 -11.98 7.87 -7.48
C TYR A 367 -12.31 7.36 -6.07
N MET A 368 -11.42 7.55 -5.09
CA MET A 368 -11.64 7.05 -3.73
C MET A 368 -12.69 7.89 -2.98
N THR A 369 -12.66 9.22 -3.10
CA THR A 369 -13.69 10.07 -2.48
C THR A 369 -15.05 9.87 -3.14
N LEU A 370 -15.09 9.59 -4.45
CA LEU A 370 -16.31 9.23 -5.16
C LEU A 370 -16.86 7.89 -4.69
N ALA A 371 -16.01 6.86 -4.57
CA ALA A 371 -16.38 5.55 -4.05
C ALA A 371 -16.94 5.65 -2.63
N ASN A 372 -16.24 6.37 -1.74
CA ASN A 372 -16.74 6.59 -0.37
C ASN A 372 -18.13 7.23 -0.31
N LEU A 373 -18.42 8.10 -1.26
CA LEU A 373 -19.71 8.76 -1.35
C LEU A 373 -20.79 7.83 -1.90
N LEU A 374 -20.53 7.09 -2.98
CA LEU A 374 -21.52 6.36 -3.76
C LEU A 374 -21.71 4.89 -3.37
N GLN A 375 -20.63 4.19 -2.93
CA GLN A 375 -20.66 2.74 -2.71
C GLN A 375 -21.76 2.26 -1.75
N PRO A 376 -22.04 2.93 -0.62
CA PRO A 376 -23.10 2.47 0.27
C PRO A 376 -24.47 2.40 -0.42
N CYS A 377 -24.77 3.36 -1.27
CA CYS A 377 -26.00 3.35 -2.05
C CYS A 377 -25.92 2.33 -3.20
N ALA A 378 -24.87 2.34 -3.99
CA ALA A 378 -24.65 1.40 -5.10
C ALA A 378 -24.72 -0.07 -4.66
N ALA A 379 -24.36 -0.36 -3.41
CA ALA A 379 -24.45 -1.70 -2.80
C ALA A 379 -25.89 -2.28 -2.77
N LEU A 380 -26.90 -1.44 -2.91
CA LEU A 380 -28.32 -1.83 -2.98
C LEU A 380 -28.81 -2.02 -4.42
N ALA A 381 -27.98 -1.81 -5.43
CA ALA A 381 -28.34 -2.05 -6.82
C ALA A 381 -28.57 -3.54 -7.11
N PRO A 382 -29.51 -3.92 -8.00
CA PRO A 382 -29.77 -5.32 -8.33
C PRO A 382 -28.51 -6.09 -8.79
N ALA A 383 -27.59 -5.44 -9.48
CA ALA A 383 -26.33 -6.03 -9.93
C ALA A 383 -25.36 -6.40 -8.77
N ALA A 384 -25.52 -5.78 -7.60
CA ALA A 384 -24.72 -6.05 -6.40
C ALA A 384 -25.39 -7.09 -5.46
N VAL A 385 -26.55 -7.64 -5.81
CA VAL A 385 -27.27 -8.62 -4.98
C VAL A 385 -26.40 -9.87 -4.77
N GLY A 386 -26.34 -10.35 -3.52
CA GLY A 386 -25.53 -11.50 -3.13
C GLY A 386 -24.07 -11.17 -2.86
N ALA A 387 -23.72 -9.89 -2.76
CA ALA A 387 -22.40 -9.46 -2.34
C ALA A 387 -22.04 -9.97 -0.93
N PRO A 388 -20.79 -10.34 -0.68
CA PRO A 388 -20.32 -10.75 0.64
C PRO A 388 -20.55 -9.65 1.68
N TYR A 389 -20.92 -10.06 2.90
CA TYR A 389 -21.12 -9.15 4.01
C TYR A 389 -19.87 -9.09 4.89
N LEU A 390 -19.25 -7.92 5.00
CA LEU A 390 -18.00 -7.72 5.73
C LEU A 390 -18.10 -6.71 6.89
N SER A 391 -19.31 -6.31 7.29
CA SER A 391 -19.51 -5.38 8.39
C SER A 391 -19.48 -6.09 9.76
N THR A 392 -18.93 -5.41 10.76
CA THR A 392 -19.09 -5.80 12.17
C THR A 392 -20.45 -5.42 12.73
N LEU A 393 -21.21 -4.59 12.03
CA LEU A 393 -22.59 -4.21 12.39
C LEU A 393 -23.59 -5.27 11.94
N PRO A 394 -24.74 -5.41 12.61
CA PRO A 394 -25.84 -6.25 12.12
C PRO A 394 -26.28 -5.86 10.69
N LEU A 395 -26.66 -6.85 9.88
CA LEU A 395 -27.07 -6.64 8.50
C LEU A 395 -28.21 -5.62 8.37
N ALA A 396 -29.21 -5.66 9.26
CA ALA A 396 -30.32 -4.71 9.26
C ALA A 396 -29.86 -3.26 9.47
N THR A 397 -28.90 -3.03 10.37
CA THR A 397 -28.29 -1.72 10.60
C THR A 397 -27.55 -1.25 9.36
N THR A 398 -26.73 -2.10 8.78
CA THR A 398 -25.96 -1.79 7.56
C THR A 398 -26.88 -1.48 6.38
N ALA A 399 -27.95 -2.25 6.19
CA ALA A 399 -28.94 -2.00 5.14
C ALA A 399 -29.66 -0.65 5.33
N SER A 400 -29.98 -0.30 6.59
CA SER A 400 -30.57 1.00 6.93
C SER A 400 -29.64 2.17 6.59
N ILE A 401 -28.36 2.06 6.92
CA ILE A 401 -27.33 3.08 6.60
C ILE A 401 -27.21 3.25 5.08
N ARG A 402 -27.19 2.15 4.32
CA ARG A 402 -27.11 2.18 2.84
C ARG A 402 -28.33 2.87 2.22
N ALA A 403 -29.54 2.57 2.71
CA ALA A 403 -30.76 3.23 2.25
C ALA A 403 -30.77 4.73 2.61
N ALA A 404 -30.32 5.10 3.81
CA ALA A 404 -30.16 6.49 4.22
C ALA A 404 -29.14 7.23 3.33
N ARG A 405 -28.05 6.58 2.91
CA ARG A 405 -27.07 7.15 1.96
C ARG A 405 -27.72 7.42 0.60
N CYS A 406 -28.56 6.52 0.05
CA CYS A 406 -29.29 6.76 -1.18
C CYS A 406 -30.19 8.01 -1.06
N ALA A 407 -30.95 8.12 0.04
CA ALA A 407 -31.80 9.27 0.29
C ALA A 407 -31.00 10.59 0.40
N SER A 408 -29.87 10.58 1.15
CA SER A 408 -28.98 11.74 1.28
C SER A 408 -28.44 12.18 -0.08
N LEU A 409 -28.00 11.24 -0.91
CA LEU A 409 -27.49 11.52 -2.26
C LEU A 409 -28.59 12.11 -3.16
N ALA A 410 -29.80 11.58 -3.10
CA ALA A 410 -30.94 12.06 -3.91
C ALA A 410 -31.36 13.49 -3.51
N VAL A 411 -31.49 13.75 -2.21
CA VAL A 411 -31.83 15.09 -1.70
C VAL A 411 -30.78 16.13 -2.09
N ASN A 412 -29.50 15.74 -2.16
CA ASN A 412 -28.41 16.64 -2.57
C ASN A 412 -28.13 16.61 -4.09
N GLY A 413 -29.00 15.99 -4.90
CA GLY A 413 -28.92 16.01 -6.36
C GLY A 413 -27.74 15.22 -6.94
N VAL A 414 -27.12 14.32 -6.16
CA VAL A 414 -26.00 13.49 -6.61
C VAL A 414 -26.47 12.28 -7.40
N VAL A 415 -27.59 11.68 -6.98
CA VAL A 415 -28.24 10.58 -7.69
C VAL A 415 -29.66 10.93 -8.02
N SER A 416 -30.21 10.32 -9.08
CA SER A 416 -31.60 10.41 -9.50
C SER A 416 -32.37 9.11 -9.21
N GLY A 417 -33.69 9.18 -9.09
CA GLY A 417 -34.57 8.04 -8.87
C GLY A 417 -35.62 8.31 -7.79
N GLY A 418 -36.83 7.76 -7.99
CA GLY A 418 -37.98 7.95 -7.09
C GLY A 418 -38.02 7.00 -5.89
N ASP A 419 -37.17 5.97 -5.87
CA ASP A 419 -37.06 4.96 -4.83
C ASP A 419 -35.59 4.50 -4.63
N VAL A 420 -35.36 3.75 -3.56
CA VAL A 420 -34.00 3.29 -3.18
C VAL A 420 -33.38 2.46 -4.31
N THR A 421 -34.11 1.61 -5.00
CA THR A 421 -33.55 0.73 -6.04
C THR A 421 -33.11 1.53 -7.27
N SER A 422 -33.91 2.50 -7.71
CA SER A 422 -33.54 3.38 -8.83
C SER A 422 -32.37 4.30 -8.47
N GLN A 423 -32.33 4.83 -7.24
CA GLN A 423 -31.20 5.62 -6.73
C GLN A 423 -29.91 4.79 -6.66
N ALA A 424 -29.97 3.55 -6.17
CA ALA A 424 -28.85 2.63 -6.10
C ALA A 424 -28.32 2.25 -7.48
N THR A 425 -29.22 1.97 -8.43
CA THR A 425 -28.87 1.69 -9.83
C THR A 425 -28.16 2.89 -10.46
N ASN A 426 -28.64 4.11 -10.19
CA ASN A 426 -27.99 5.33 -10.67
C ASN A 426 -26.61 5.56 -10.01
N ALA A 427 -26.48 5.32 -8.69
CA ALA A 427 -25.19 5.39 -8.00
C ALA A 427 -24.15 4.42 -8.61
N LEU A 428 -24.55 3.18 -8.91
CA LEU A 428 -23.70 2.19 -9.56
C LEU A 428 -23.32 2.63 -10.99
N ALA A 429 -24.26 3.16 -11.76
CA ALA A 429 -24.00 3.70 -13.09
C ALA A 429 -23.00 4.87 -13.08
N LEU A 430 -23.04 5.74 -12.06
CA LEU A 430 -22.06 6.80 -11.86
C LEU A 430 -20.67 6.26 -11.56
N LEU A 431 -20.55 5.16 -10.81
CA LEU A 431 -19.28 4.48 -10.59
C LEU A 431 -18.74 3.89 -11.91
N HIS A 432 -19.57 3.24 -12.72
CA HIS A 432 -19.16 2.76 -14.06
C HIS A 432 -18.69 3.91 -14.96
N GLN A 433 -19.44 5.03 -15.00
CA GLN A 433 -19.03 6.23 -15.74
C GLN A 433 -17.70 6.81 -15.22
N ALA A 434 -17.42 6.63 -13.95
CA ALA A 434 -16.15 7.01 -13.34
C ALA A 434 -15.00 6.02 -13.62
N GLY A 435 -15.24 4.89 -14.31
CA GLY A 435 -14.22 3.93 -14.72
C GLY A 435 -14.15 2.66 -13.89
N TYR A 436 -15.06 2.44 -12.94
CA TYR A 436 -15.18 1.15 -12.26
C TYR A 436 -15.71 0.08 -13.23
N GLN A 437 -15.20 -1.17 -13.09
CA GLN A 437 -15.59 -2.29 -13.93
C GLN A 437 -16.89 -2.94 -13.43
N THR A 438 -17.71 -3.47 -14.36
CA THR A 438 -18.87 -4.29 -13.99
C THR A 438 -18.48 -5.57 -13.26
N ASP A 439 -17.30 -6.12 -13.54
CA ASP A 439 -16.69 -7.26 -12.80
C ASP A 439 -16.52 -6.97 -11.31
N SER A 440 -16.58 -5.70 -10.90
CA SER A 440 -16.38 -5.26 -9.52
C SER A 440 -17.68 -4.90 -8.78
N ASP A 441 -18.86 -5.08 -9.40
CA ASP A 441 -20.15 -4.65 -8.82
C ASP A 441 -20.44 -5.29 -7.46
N PHE A 442 -20.09 -6.57 -7.30
CA PHE A 442 -20.20 -7.25 -6.01
C PHE A 442 -19.33 -6.66 -4.90
N LEU A 443 -18.25 -6.00 -5.27
CA LEU A 443 -17.28 -5.48 -4.31
C LEU A 443 -17.64 -4.09 -3.77
N GLN A 444 -18.66 -3.41 -4.33
CA GLN A 444 -19.10 -2.11 -3.85
C GLN A 444 -19.56 -2.16 -2.40
N ALA A 445 -20.32 -3.20 -2.03
CA ALA A 445 -20.78 -3.42 -0.65
C ALA A 445 -19.61 -3.75 0.32
N PRO A 446 -18.87 -4.84 0.10
CA PRO A 446 -17.85 -5.26 1.07
C PRO A 446 -16.68 -4.28 1.22
N MET A 447 -16.31 -3.53 0.19
CA MET A 447 -15.21 -2.54 0.29
C MET A 447 -15.58 -1.35 1.18
N TRP A 448 -16.83 -0.94 1.20
CA TRP A 448 -17.29 0.08 2.15
C TRP A 448 -17.53 -0.51 3.55
N ASP A 449 -18.16 -1.67 3.63
CA ASP A 449 -18.49 -2.34 4.90
C ASP A 449 -17.26 -2.69 5.73
N SER A 450 -16.19 -3.16 5.09
CA SER A 450 -14.89 -3.41 5.73
C SER A 450 -14.18 -2.13 6.18
N GLN A 451 -14.74 -0.98 5.84
CA GLN A 451 -14.18 0.36 6.03
C GLN A 451 -12.91 0.65 5.23
N ALA A 452 -12.49 -0.22 4.32
CA ALA A 452 -11.30 0.03 3.50
C ALA A 452 -11.43 1.35 2.73
N VAL A 453 -12.53 1.56 2.02
CA VAL A 453 -12.75 2.78 1.23
C VAL A 453 -12.93 4.04 2.10
N PRO A 454 -13.79 4.08 3.14
CA PRO A 454 -13.92 5.26 3.99
C PRO A 454 -12.62 5.67 4.66
N ALA A 455 -11.87 4.70 5.21
CA ALA A 455 -10.63 4.97 5.92
C ALA A 455 -9.51 5.46 4.99
N VAL A 456 -9.39 4.89 3.79
CA VAL A 456 -8.46 5.38 2.76
C VAL A 456 -8.85 6.77 2.29
N ALA A 457 -10.14 7.05 2.04
CA ALA A 457 -10.60 8.38 1.63
C ALA A 457 -10.23 9.44 2.66
N VAL A 458 -10.44 9.19 3.95
CA VAL A 458 -10.10 10.12 5.04
C VAL A 458 -8.58 10.27 5.18
N THR A 459 -7.85 9.15 5.20
CA THR A 459 -6.38 9.17 5.40
C THR A 459 -5.69 9.94 4.28
N TYR A 460 -6.03 9.67 3.03
CA TYR A 460 -5.38 10.32 1.88
C TYR A 460 -5.83 11.77 1.72
N ALA A 461 -7.09 12.10 2.05
CA ALA A 461 -7.52 13.51 2.06
C ALA A 461 -6.69 14.33 3.07
N ASN A 462 -6.47 13.81 4.29
CA ASN A 462 -5.60 14.45 5.27
C ASN A 462 -4.15 14.57 4.77
N ALA A 463 -3.59 13.53 4.17
CA ALA A 463 -2.23 13.54 3.64
C ALA A 463 -2.07 14.56 2.49
N TYR A 464 -3.00 14.57 1.53
CA TYR A 464 -2.93 15.48 0.38
C TYR A 464 -3.21 16.94 0.75
N THR A 465 -4.05 17.19 1.75
CA THR A 465 -4.23 18.55 2.31
C THR A 465 -3.17 18.90 3.35
N GLN A 466 -2.27 17.98 3.70
CA GLN A 466 -1.22 18.15 4.72
C GLN A 466 -1.81 18.62 6.06
N SER A 467 -2.95 18.02 6.44
CA SER A 467 -3.70 18.41 7.63
C SER A 467 -3.06 17.89 8.90
N SER A 468 -3.12 18.71 9.95
CA SER A 468 -2.88 18.28 11.33
C SER A 468 -4.08 17.49 11.86
N VAL A 469 -3.87 16.65 12.88
CA VAL A 469 -4.98 16.03 13.60
C VAL A 469 -5.94 17.06 14.22
N ALA A 470 -5.43 18.24 14.55
CA ALA A 470 -6.22 19.35 15.12
C ALA A 470 -7.15 20.01 14.09
N ASP A 471 -6.92 19.85 12.79
CA ASP A 471 -7.74 20.45 11.74
C ASP A 471 -9.12 19.76 11.62
N ASN A 472 -9.27 18.55 12.17
CA ASN A 472 -10.53 17.81 12.15
C ASN A 472 -11.19 17.78 10.75
N LEU A 473 -10.38 17.44 9.73
CA LEU A 473 -10.72 17.59 8.32
C LEU A 473 -12.05 16.90 7.99
N CYS A 474 -13.00 17.65 7.44
CA CYS A 474 -14.36 17.17 7.12
C CYS A 474 -15.09 16.52 8.33
N ASN A 475 -14.74 16.92 9.55
CA ASN A 475 -15.23 16.37 10.82
C ASN A 475 -14.90 14.89 11.06
N PHE A 476 -13.84 14.36 10.42
CA PHE A 476 -13.36 13.04 10.72
C PHE A 476 -12.15 13.06 11.65
N SER A 477 -12.09 12.07 12.53
CA SER A 477 -10.94 11.78 13.38
C SER A 477 -10.81 10.27 13.60
N PHE A 478 -9.74 9.83 14.24
CA PHE A 478 -9.56 8.45 14.65
C PHE A 478 -9.60 8.33 16.17
N GLY A 479 -10.40 7.42 16.68
CA GLY A 479 -10.57 7.29 18.13
C GLY A 479 -11.15 5.95 18.53
N THR A 480 -11.01 5.63 19.81
CA THR A 480 -11.68 4.48 20.40
C THR A 480 -13.18 4.73 20.52
N THR A 481 -13.95 3.70 20.24
CA THR A 481 -15.42 3.78 20.23
C THR A 481 -16.04 2.66 21.03
N ASN A 482 -17.24 2.88 21.56
CA ASN A 482 -18.04 1.84 22.18
C ASN A 482 -18.57 0.89 21.09
N ALA A 483 -18.34 -0.40 21.24
CA ALA A 483 -18.73 -1.40 20.25
C ALA A 483 -20.25 -1.55 20.05
N VAL A 484 -21.06 -1.13 21.05
CA VAL A 484 -22.53 -1.26 21.02
C VAL A 484 -23.20 0.03 20.57
N THR A 485 -22.76 1.17 21.11
CA THR A 485 -23.38 2.48 20.83
C THR A 485 -22.67 3.29 19.77
N GLY A 486 -21.44 2.90 19.41
CA GLY A 486 -20.57 3.67 18.52
C GLY A 486 -20.01 4.95 19.16
N ALA A 487 -20.43 5.34 20.37
CA ALA A 487 -19.98 6.58 20.99
C ALA A 487 -18.45 6.64 21.07
N ALA A 488 -17.89 7.77 20.62
CA ALA A 488 -16.45 7.99 20.60
C ALA A 488 -15.91 8.47 21.93
N GLY A 489 -14.60 8.35 22.14
CA GLY A 489 -13.90 8.85 23.30
C GLY A 489 -13.91 7.88 24.49
N VAL A 490 -14.16 6.61 24.25
CA VAL A 490 -14.07 5.56 25.28
C VAL A 490 -12.61 5.37 25.67
N SER A 491 -12.33 5.42 26.97
CA SER A 491 -10.99 5.11 27.49
C SER A 491 -10.73 3.61 27.34
N PRO A 492 -9.68 3.18 26.64
CA PRO A 492 -9.34 1.76 26.57
C PRO A 492 -8.81 1.27 27.92
N ALA A 493 -9.18 0.04 28.30
CA ALA A 493 -8.68 -0.56 29.54
C ALA A 493 -7.16 -0.80 29.49
N VAL A 494 -6.62 -1.06 28.32
CA VAL A 494 -5.19 -1.20 28.02
C VAL A 494 -4.90 -0.37 26.78
N SER A 495 -3.78 0.37 26.76
CA SER A 495 -3.40 1.14 25.58
C SER A 495 -3.28 0.24 24.37
N PRO A 496 -3.92 0.59 23.23
CA PRO A 496 -3.82 -0.21 22.00
C PRO A 496 -2.48 0.01 21.27
N MET A 497 -1.64 0.93 21.69
CA MET A 497 -0.42 1.34 20.96
C MET A 497 0.52 0.18 20.58
N PRO A 498 0.85 -0.76 21.48
CA PRO A 498 1.70 -1.89 21.12
C PRO A 498 1.04 -2.79 20.06
N THR A 499 -0.26 -3.03 20.19
CA THR A 499 -0.99 -3.89 19.25
C THR A 499 -1.29 -3.18 17.93
N VAL A 500 -1.38 -1.85 17.89
CA VAL A 500 -1.43 -1.05 16.64
C VAL A 500 -0.13 -1.25 15.85
N PHE A 501 1.03 -1.18 16.52
CA PHE A 501 2.31 -1.49 15.87
C PHE A 501 2.34 -2.95 15.37
N GLY A 502 1.99 -3.91 16.23
CA GLY A 502 1.98 -5.33 15.91
C GLY A 502 0.96 -5.72 14.84
N ASN A 503 -0.18 -5.03 14.72
CA ASN A 503 -1.11 -5.21 13.60
C ASN A 503 -0.49 -4.73 12.27
N GLY A 504 0.44 -3.80 12.34
CA GLY A 504 1.12 -3.25 11.18
C GLY A 504 0.27 -2.31 10.32
N ASN A 505 -0.96 -2.00 10.69
CA ASN A 505 -1.86 -1.16 9.92
C ASN A 505 -1.90 0.28 10.46
N GLY A 506 -1.49 1.23 9.65
CA GLY A 506 -1.54 2.67 9.93
C GLY A 506 -2.82 3.38 9.45
N VAL A 507 -3.84 2.62 9.06
CA VAL A 507 -5.16 3.14 8.67
C VAL A 507 -6.23 2.47 9.54
N PRO A 508 -6.98 3.19 10.37
CA PRO A 508 -8.11 2.61 11.10
C PRO A 508 -9.20 2.07 10.14
N PRO A 509 -9.97 1.03 10.55
CA PRO A 509 -10.03 0.48 11.90
C PRO A 509 -8.85 -0.42 12.25
N THR A 510 -8.33 -0.26 13.46
CA THR A 510 -7.25 -1.09 14.00
C THR A 510 -7.35 -1.14 15.54
N ASN A 511 -7.40 -2.35 16.11
CA ASN A 511 -7.36 -2.59 17.56
C ASN A 511 -8.30 -1.67 18.39
N GLY A 512 -9.54 -1.53 17.96
CA GLY A 512 -10.55 -0.72 18.65
C GLY A 512 -10.50 0.79 18.33
N ILE A 513 -9.51 1.25 17.59
CA ILE A 513 -9.48 2.59 17.02
C ILE A 513 -10.26 2.56 15.71
N ASN A 514 -11.29 3.38 15.60
CA ASN A 514 -12.20 3.44 14.46
C ASN A 514 -12.20 4.83 13.82
N LEU A 515 -12.80 4.92 12.64
CA LEU A 515 -13.10 6.20 11.98
C LEU A 515 -14.28 6.85 12.68
N VAL A 516 -14.06 7.99 13.31
CA VAL A 516 -15.05 8.76 14.07
C VAL A 516 -15.52 9.95 13.24
N TYR A 517 -16.84 10.16 13.19
CA TYR A 517 -17.44 11.38 12.69
C TYR A 517 -17.83 12.29 13.86
N ASN A 518 -17.26 13.50 13.94
CA ASN A 518 -17.36 14.37 15.12
C ASN A 518 -18.59 15.30 15.12
N ALA A 519 -19.33 15.41 14.00
CA ALA A 519 -20.46 16.32 13.84
C ALA A 519 -21.84 15.60 13.78
N GLY A 520 -21.95 14.38 14.32
CA GLY A 520 -23.22 13.66 14.37
C GLY A 520 -24.23 14.30 15.33
N ASN A 521 -25.53 14.14 15.05
CA ASN A 521 -26.63 14.68 15.88
C ASN A 521 -26.62 14.14 17.31
N SER A 522 -26.02 12.96 17.55
CA SER A 522 -25.90 12.33 18.86
C SER A 522 -24.52 12.54 19.50
N GLY A 523 -23.69 13.46 18.93
CA GLY A 523 -22.31 13.66 19.32
C GLY A 523 -21.35 12.85 18.45
N ALA A 524 -20.05 12.87 18.83
CA ALA A 524 -19.01 12.14 18.12
C ALA A 524 -19.19 10.62 18.25
N ALA A 525 -19.20 9.90 17.13
CA ALA A 525 -19.38 8.46 17.09
C ALA A 525 -18.63 7.81 15.92
N ASP A 526 -18.45 6.50 15.96
CA ASP A 526 -18.07 5.72 14.79
C ASP A 526 -18.97 6.13 13.62
N HIS A 527 -18.39 6.44 12.48
CA HIS A 527 -19.06 7.03 11.33
C HIS A 527 -20.25 6.18 10.80
N ARG A 528 -20.32 4.91 11.19
CA ARG A 528 -21.37 3.97 10.81
C ARG A 528 -22.55 3.94 11.82
N PHE A 529 -22.36 4.44 13.04
CA PHE A 529 -23.37 4.44 14.10
C PHE A 529 -24.28 5.67 13.99
N ALA A 530 -25.06 5.73 12.94
CA ALA A 530 -26.03 6.79 12.78
C ALA A 530 -27.38 6.20 12.39
N THR A 531 -28.44 6.64 13.03
CA THR A 531 -29.84 6.30 12.70
C THR A 531 -30.26 6.88 11.36
N ALA A 532 -29.59 7.93 10.91
CA ALA A 532 -29.62 8.51 9.58
C ALA A 532 -28.15 8.66 9.15
N ASP A 533 -27.88 8.76 7.85
CA ASP A 533 -26.52 8.85 7.30
C ASP A 533 -25.75 10.08 7.83
N ALA A 534 -25.39 10.05 9.12
CA ALA A 534 -24.78 11.19 9.81
C ALA A 534 -23.43 11.58 9.21
N SER A 535 -22.67 10.62 8.68
CA SER A 535 -21.36 10.88 8.06
C SER A 535 -21.44 11.34 6.60
N PHE A 536 -22.65 11.48 6.03
CA PHE A 536 -22.84 11.92 4.65
C PHE A 536 -22.12 13.24 4.35
N PHE A 537 -22.36 14.27 5.18
CA PHE A 537 -21.74 15.58 4.96
C PHE A 537 -20.22 15.56 5.08
N GLY A 538 -19.66 14.67 5.90
CA GLY A 538 -18.23 14.41 5.94
C GLY A 538 -17.73 13.80 4.63
N ALA A 539 -18.38 12.76 4.11
CA ALA A 539 -18.03 12.15 2.84
C ALA A 539 -18.22 13.13 1.66
N PHE A 540 -19.27 13.94 1.70
CA PHE A 540 -19.54 14.99 0.71
C PHE A 540 -18.48 16.10 0.75
N CYS A 541 -18.04 16.50 1.95
CA CYS A 541 -16.92 17.40 2.14
C CYS A 541 -15.62 16.85 1.55
N LEU A 542 -15.26 15.58 1.85
CA LEU A 542 -14.07 14.94 1.28
C LEU A 542 -14.10 14.95 -0.25
N ARG A 543 -15.27 14.66 -0.83
CA ARG A 543 -15.46 14.75 -2.29
C ARG A 543 -15.28 16.18 -2.78
N GLY A 544 -15.81 17.16 -2.04
CA GLY A 544 -15.71 18.58 -2.33
C GLY A 544 -14.28 19.11 -2.36
N LEU A 545 -13.38 18.60 -1.52
CA LEU A 545 -11.96 18.98 -1.55
C LEU A 545 -11.35 18.77 -2.94
N TRP A 546 -11.68 17.65 -3.59
CA TRP A 546 -11.19 17.37 -4.94
C TRP A 546 -11.99 18.14 -6.00
N THR A 547 -13.32 18.07 -5.99
CA THR A 547 -14.16 18.63 -7.07
C THR A 547 -14.18 20.15 -7.09
N ASN A 548 -13.97 20.82 -5.95
CA ASN A 548 -13.90 22.27 -5.86
C ASN A 548 -12.45 22.79 -5.99
N GLY A 549 -11.46 21.89 -6.16
CA GLY A 549 -10.08 22.24 -6.43
C GLY A 549 -9.36 22.82 -5.22
N ASP A 550 -9.45 22.15 -4.04
CA ASP A 550 -8.61 22.55 -2.90
C ASP A 550 -7.14 22.67 -3.33
N ALA A 551 -6.51 23.79 -3.04
CA ALA A 551 -5.19 24.12 -3.56
C ALA A 551 -4.10 23.18 -3.05
N ARG A 552 -4.16 22.77 -1.76
CA ARG A 552 -3.18 21.85 -1.15
C ARG A 552 -3.34 20.45 -1.73
N MET A 553 -4.58 19.96 -1.82
CA MET A 553 -4.87 18.65 -2.42
C MET A 553 -4.44 18.60 -3.88
N THR A 554 -4.76 19.62 -4.68
CA THR A 554 -4.37 19.69 -6.08
C THR A 554 -2.85 19.72 -6.26
N ALA A 555 -2.13 20.53 -5.47
CA ALA A 555 -0.67 20.59 -5.49
C ALA A 555 -0.04 19.25 -5.07
N SER A 556 -0.56 18.61 -4.04
CA SER A 556 -0.10 17.30 -3.57
C SER A 556 -0.29 16.19 -4.61
N VAL A 557 -1.47 16.13 -5.24
CA VAL A 557 -1.77 15.16 -6.31
C VAL A 557 -0.87 15.40 -7.53
N ASN A 558 -0.62 16.65 -7.90
CA ASN A 558 0.28 16.95 -9.01
C ASN A 558 1.75 16.56 -8.72
N ALA A 559 2.18 16.65 -7.46
CA ALA A 559 3.55 16.31 -7.05
C ALA A 559 3.86 14.80 -7.05
N ILE A 560 2.82 13.94 -7.12
CA ILE A 560 2.96 12.48 -7.06
C ILE A 560 2.69 11.79 -8.40
N ARG A 561 2.43 12.56 -9.46
CA ARG A 561 2.13 11.99 -10.77
C ARG A 561 3.37 11.36 -11.39
N VAL A 562 3.20 10.15 -11.93
CA VAL A 562 4.22 9.40 -12.65
C VAL A 562 4.00 9.48 -14.18
N ASN A 563 5.05 9.19 -14.94
CA ASN A 563 5.07 9.34 -16.40
C ASN A 563 5.26 8.03 -17.17
N ALA A 564 5.41 6.92 -16.46
CA ALA A 564 5.60 5.57 -16.97
C ALA A 564 6.88 5.35 -17.81
N ASN A 565 7.91 6.18 -17.65
CA ASN A 565 9.23 5.95 -18.25
C ASN A 565 10.09 5.10 -17.29
N LEU A 566 10.22 3.81 -17.58
CA LEU A 566 11.02 2.86 -16.82
C LEU A 566 12.47 2.75 -17.32
N HIS A 567 12.88 3.61 -18.25
CA HIS A 567 14.21 3.64 -18.87
C HIS A 567 14.56 2.30 -19.56
N GLY A 568 13.57 1.65 -20.18
CA GLY A 568 13.74 0.36 -20.86
C GLY A 568 13.95 -0.83 -19.93
N LYS A 569 13.84 -0.66 -18.61
CA LYS A 569 13.97 -1.77 -17.66
C LYS A 569 12.89 -2.84 -17.88
N PRO A 570 13.25 -4.14 -17.83
CA PRO A 570 12.24 -5.20 -17.84
C PRO A 570 11.25 -5.01 -16.70
N ALA A 571 9.96 -5.06 -17.00
CA ALA A 571 8.92 -4.84 -16.00
C ALA A 571 7.73 -5.78 -16.23
N ILE A 572 7.13 -6.25 -15.13
CA ILE A 572 5.88 -6.98 -15.13
C ILE A 572 4.90 -6.28 -14.17
N ILE A 573 3.69 -6.05 -14.66
CA ILE A 573 2.55 -5.63 -13.83
C ILE A 573 1.50 -6.74 -13.88
N VAL A 574 1.02 -7.16 -12.69
CA VAL A 574 -0.14 -8.04 -12.54
C VAL A 574 -1.26 -7.24 -11.89
N GLN A 575 -2.49 -7.32 -12.41
CA GLN A 575 -3.63 -6.69 -11.72
C GLN A 575 -4.92 -7.46 -11.96
N GLY A 576 -5.74 -7.55 -10.91
CA GLY A 576 -7.08 -8.12 -10.96
C GLY A 576 -8.07 -7.20 -11.67
N ARG A 577 -8.90 -7.77 -12.57
CA ARG A 577 -9.94 -7.01 -13.30
C ARG A 577 -11.03 -6.49 -12.38
N SER A 578 -11.32 -7.21 -11.28
CA SER A 578 -12.38 -6.87 -10.34
C SER A 578 -11.95 -5.93 -9.22
N ASP A 579 -10.74 -5.38 -9.27
CA ASP A 579 -10.23 -4.49 -8.22
C ASP A 579 -11.06 -3.20 -8.11
N THR A 580 -11.67 -2.98 -6.92
CA THR A 580 -12.45 -1.77 -6.59
C THR A 580 -11.70 -0.80 -5.69
N LEU A 581 -10.61 -1.22 -5.07
CA LEU A 581 -9.79 -0.31 -4.25
C LEU A 581 -8.82 0.49 -5.12
N VAL A 582 -8.18 -0.20 -6.07
CA VAL A 582 -7.34 0.41 -7.11
C VAL A 582 -7.90 0.00 -8.47
N PRO A 583 -8.94 0.69 -8.98
CA PRO A 583 -9.60 0.28 -10.21
C PRO A 583 -8.60 0.24 -11.38
N ILE A 584 -8.59 -0.86 -12.10
CA ILE A 584 -7.61 -1.16 -13.15
C ILE A 584 -7.55 -0.09 -14.25
N ASN A 585 -8.68 0.59 -14.52
CA ASN A 585 -8.75 1.71 -15.46
C ASN A 585 -8.09 2.98 -14.94
N HIS A 586 -7.80 3.08 -13.63
CA HIS A 586 -7.11 4.22 -13.06
C HIS A 586 -5.64 3.94 -12.77
N ALA A 587 -5.20 2.71 -12.96
CA ALA A 587 -3.85 2.23 -12.65
C ALA A 587 -3.19 1.55 -13.86
N SER A 588 -3.21 0.22 -13.95
CA SER A 588 -2.32 -0.55 -14.82
C SER A 588 -2.62 -0.41 -16.32
N ARG A 589 -3.89 -0.35 -16.73
CA ARG A 589 -4.23 -0.20 -18.16
C ARG A 589 -3.67 1.09 -18.77
N PRO A 590 -3.98 2.29 -18.20
CA PRO A 590 -3.39 3.53 -18.71
C PRO A 590 -1.88 3.61 -18.49
N TYR A 591 -1.33 3.06 -17.38
CA TYR A 591 0.11 3.02 -17.16
C TYR A 591 0.83 2.25 -18.26
N ALA A 592 0.33 1.06 -18.63
CA ALA A 592 0.92 0.25 -19.70
C ALA A 592 0.88 0.97 -21.06
N ALA A 593 -0.23 1.66 -21.38
CA ALA A 593 -0.34 2.48 -22.58
C ALA A 593 0.65 3.66 -22.56
N MET A 594 0.79 4.34 -21.42
CA MET A 594 1.75 5.44 -21.24
C MET A 594 3.19 4.97 -21.38
N ASN A 595 3.55 3.80 -20.82
CA ASN A 595 4.88 3.24 -20.95
C ASN A 595 5.23 2.95 -22.43
N LYS A 596 4.31 2.30 -23.16
CA LYS A 596 4.50 2.07 -24.61
C LYS A 596 4.59 3.37 -25.40
N LEU A 597 3.89 4.42 -24.99
CA LEU A 597 3.99 5.74 -25.62
C LEU A 597 5.33 6.42 -25.28
N ALA A 598 5.79 6.34 -24.04
CA ALA A 598 7.01 6.99 -23.57
C ALA A 598 8.28 6.33 -24.10
N GLU A 599 8.33 5.00 -24.12
CA GLU A 599 9.54 4.24 -24.46
C GLU A 599 9.52 3.64 -25.88
N GLY A 600 8.36 3.58 -26.53
CA GLY A 600 8.24 3.01 -27.87
C GLY A 600 8.78 1.57 -27.95
N ASN A 601 9.71 1.35 -28.86
CA ASN A 601 10.35 0.03 -29.07
C ASN A 601 11.31 -0.38 -27.94
N ALA A 602 11.73 0.55 -27.08
CA ALA A 602 12.56 0.25 -25.92
C ALA A 602 11.75 -0.27 -24.73
N SER A 603 10.42 -0.19 -24.79
CA SER A 603 9.57 -0.68 -23.70
C SER A 603 9.65 -2.19 -23.55
N ASN A 604 10.09 -2.63 -22.37
CA ASN A 604 10.16 -4.02 -21.95
C ASN A 604 9.07 -4.37 -20.90
N LEU A 605 7.96 -3.64 -20.90
CA LEU A 605 6.84 -3.88 -19.99
C LEU A 605 5.89 -4.97 -20.52
N SER A 606 5.62 -5.99 -19.69
CA SER A 606 4.52 -6.92 -19.85
C SER A 606 3.43 -6.65 -18.80
N PHE A 607 2.18 -6.62 -19.21
CA PHE A 607 1.03 -6.39 -18.34
C PHE A 607 0.09 -7.60 -18.38
N TYR A 608 -0.19 -8.19 -17.22
CA TYR A 608 -1.06 -9.35 -17.08
C TYR A 608 -2.29 -8.97 -16.27
N GLU A 609 -3.43 -8.96 -16.95
CA GLU A 609 -4.73 -8.70 -16.35
C GLU A 609 -5.38 -10.03 -15.98
N VAL A 610 -5.75 -10.20 -14.71
CA VAL A 610 -6.31 -11.45 -14.18
C VAL A 610 -7.81 -11.29 -13.97
N THR A 611 -8.64 -12.06 -14.69
CA THR A 611 -10.09 -12.06 -14.44
C THR A 611 -10.39 -12.68 -13.08
N ASN A 612 -11.49 -12.28 -12.44
CA ASN A 612 -11.87 -12.72 -11.09
C ASN A 612 -10.83 -12.45 -10.00
N GLY A 613 -9.79 -11.64 -10.29
CA GLY A 613 -8.86 -11.12 -9.30
C GLY A 613 -9.39 -9.82 -8.68
N GLN A 614 -9.26 -9.68 -7.37
CA GLN A 614 -9.64 -8.48 -6.61
C GLN A 614 -8.51 -8.09 -5.64
N HIS A 615 -8.59 -6.92 -4.99
CA HIS A 615 -7.44 -6.31 -4.28
C HIS A 615 -6.93 -7.10 -3.07
N PHE A 616 -7.78 -7.81 -2.33
CA PHE A 616 -7.45 -8.41 -1.03
C PHE A 616 -7.57 -9.93 -1.04
N ASP A 617 -6.50 -10.64 -1.39
CA ASP A 617 -6.49 -12.10 -1.29
C ASP A 617 -6.81 -12.60 0.12
N ALA A 618 -6.52 -11.82 1.16
CA ALA A 618 -6.90 -12.13 2.54
C ALA A 618 -8.41 -12.30 2.75
N PHE A 619 -9.26 -11.78 1.85
CA PHE A 619 -10.72 -11.96 1.92
C PHE A 619 -11.22 -13.22 1.20
N LEU A 620 -10.36 -13.96 0.49
CA LEU A 620 -10.77 -15.12 -0.30
C LEU A 620 -11.35 -16.26 0.54
N SER A 621 -11.06 -16.33 1.83
CA SER A 621 -11.69 -17.28 2.76
C SER A 621 -13.10 -16.86 3.23
N VAL A 622 -13.54 -15.64 2.95
CA VAL A 622 -14.87 -15.16 3.33
C VAL A 622 -15.93 -15.78 2.42
N ALA A 623 -17.05 -16.20 3.01
CA ALA A 623 -18.19 -16.73 2.28
C ALA A 623 -18.65 -15.79 1.16
N GLY A 624 -18.71 -16.29 -0.08
CA GLY A 624 -19.05 -15.53 -1.27
C GLY A 624 -17.86 -14.91 -2.00
N PHE A 625 -16.72 -14.64 -1.34
CA PHE A 625 -15.45 -14.42 -2.03
C PHE A 625 -14.85 -15.73 -2.50
N ASP A 626 -14.89 -16.75 -1.64
CA ASP A 626 -14.37 -18.10 -1.89
C ASP A 626 -14.88 -18.75 -3.16
N THR A 627 -16.10 -18.46 -3.56
CA THR A 627 -16.74 -19.03 -4.75
C THR A 627 -16.51 -18.23 -6.04
N ARG A 628 -16.08 -16.97 -5.95
CA ARG A 628 -16.09 -16.01 -7.08
C ARG A 628 -14.70 -15.53 -7.48
N PHE A 629 -13.79 -15.38 -6.53
CA PHE A 629 -12.51 -14.73 -6.78
C PHE A 629 -11.35 -15.74 -6.68
N VAL A 630 -10.25 -15.37 -7.33
CA VAL A 630 -9.00 -16.12 -7.36
C VAL A 630 -7.85 -15.31 -6.80
N PRO A 631 -6.81 -15.97 -6.24
CA PRO A 631 -5.69 -15.26 -5.63
C PRO A 631 -4.77 -14.61 -6.67
N LEU A 632 -4.48 -13.32 -6.49
CA LEU A 632 -3.48 -12.59 -7.25
C LEU A 632 -2.06 -12.97 -6.84
N GLN A 633 -1.85 -13.37 -5.58
CA GLN A 633 -0.54 -13.82 -5.08
C GLN A 633 0.07 -14.92 -5.94
N TYR A 634 -0.73 -15.85 -6.42
CA TYR A 634 -0.27 -16.92 -7.34
C TYR A 634 0.38 -16.34 -8.61
N TYR A 635 -0.23 -15.31 -9.19
CA TYR A 635 0.28 -14.66 -10.39
C TYR A 635 1.45 -13.72 -10.11
N ASN A 636 1.49 -13.10 -8.94
CA ASN A 636 2.65 -12.32 -8.49
C ASN A 636 3.89 -13.20 -8.33
N LEU A 637 3.74 -14.41 -7.77
CA LEU A 637 4.83 -15.40 -7.67
C LEU A 637 5.28 -15.90 -9.05
N GLN A 638 4.34 -16.16 -9.98
CA GLN A 638 4.69 -16.49 -11.36
C GLN A 638 5.46 -15.35 -12.04
N ALA A 639 5.01 -14.10 -11.87
CA ALA A 639 5.67 -12.93 -12.45
C ALA A 639 7.11 -12.77 -11.93
N LEU A 640 7.34 -12.98 -10.63
CA LEU A 640 8.69 -12.98 -10.05
C LEU A 640 9.57 -14.10 -10.63
N ASN A 641 9.02 -15.31 -10.80
CA ASN A 641 9.74 -16.44 -11.41
C ASN A 641 10.05 -16.17 -12.90
N LEU A 642 9.11 -15.61 -13.66
CA LEU A 642 9.30 -15.23 -15.06
C LEU A 642 10.39 -14.15 -15.19
N MET A 643 10.35 -13.12 -14.36
CA MET A 643 11.38 -12.08 -14.34
C MET A 643 12.75 -12.64 -13.96
N TRP A 644 12.80 -13.52 -12.96
CA TRP A 644 14.07 -14.16 -12.60
C TRP A 644 14.66 -14.98 -13.75
N ALA A 645 13.84 -15.81 -14.42
CA ALA A 645 14.26 -16.57 -15.60
C ALA A 645 14.74 -15.63 -16.72
N HIS A 646 14.05 -14.52 -16.96
CA HIS A 646 14.47 -13.51 -17.92
C HIS A 646 15.86 -12.96 -17.60
N LEU A 647 16.10 -12.55 -16.36
CA LEU A 647 17.36 -11.95 -15.91
C LEU A 647 18.54 -12.94 -15.88
N LYS A 648 18.29 -14.22 -15.60
CA LYS A 648 19.36 -15.22 -15.40
C LYS A 648 19.64 -16.10 -16.63
N SER A 649 18.62 -16.36 -17.44
CA SER A 649 18.76 -17.24 -18.62
C SER A 649 18.39 -16.57 -19.96
N GLY A 650 17.98 -15.28 -19.93
CA GLY A 650 17.51 -14.60 -21.13
C GLY A 650 16.16 -15.10 -21.67
N ALA A 651 15.40 -15.83 -20.85
CA ALA A 651 14.07 -16.31 -21.26
C ALA A 651 13.17 -15.12 -21.62
N PRO A 652 12.44 -15.13 -22.77
CA PRO A 652 11.57 -14.03 -23.13
C PRO A 652 10.42 -13.88 -22.12
N LEU A 653 10.07 -12.65 -21.78
CA LEU A 653 8.85 -12.40 -21.01
C LEU A 653 7.62 -12.69 -21.86
N PRO A 654 6.60 -13.39 -21.35
CA PRO A 654 5.34 -13.58 -22.05
C PRO A 654 4.73 -12.23 -22.48
N PRO A 655 4.06 -12.15 -23.63
CA PRO A 655 3.36 -10.94 -24.07
C PRO A 655 2.27 -10.51 -23.08
N SER A 656 1.98 -9.22 -23.04
CA SER A 656 0.85 -8.67 -22.27
C SER A 656 -0.46 -9.37 -22.64
N GLN A 657 -1.24 -9.77 -21.65
CA GLN A 657 -2.39 -10.64 -21.87
C GLN A 657 -3.46 -10.53 -20.76
N VAL A 658 -4.66 -10.96 -21.10
CA VAL A 658 -5.70 -11.30 -20.13
C VAL A 658 -5.54 -12.77 -19.76
N VAL A 659 -5.47 -13.06 -18.48
CA VAL A 659 -5.46 -14.42 -17.94
C VAL A 659 -6.89 -14.73 -17.47
N HIS A 660 -7.60 -15.59 -18.21
CA HIS A 660 -8.98 -15.98 -17.92
C HIS A 660 -9.00 -17.09 -16.88
N THR A 661 -9.18 -16.71 -15.63
CA THR A 661 -9.28 -17.64 -14.49
C THR A 661 -10.67 -18.24 -14.38
N VAL A 662 -10.77 -19.34 -13.65
CA VAL A 662 -12.03 -20.03 -13.39
C VAL A 662 -12.34 -19.98 -11.90
N PRO A 663 -13.42 -19.28 -11.47
CA PRO A 663 -13.86 -19.31 -10.08
C PRO A 663 -14.07 -20.73 -9.56
N ARG A 664 -13.85 -20.94 -8.26
CA ARG A 664 -14.06 -22.28 -7.65
C ARG A 664 -15.53 -22.71 -7.69
N GLY A 665 -16.47 -21.74 -7.68
CA GLY A 665 -17.89 -22.03 -7.62
C GLY A 665 -18.31 -22.73 -6.32
N GLY A 666 -19.42 -23.47 -6.38
CA GLY A 666 -19.94 -24.19 -5.21
C GLY A 666 -20.78 -23.29 -4.29
N THR A 667 -20.84 -23.66 -3.01
CA THR A 667 -21.61 -22.95 -1.99
C THR A 667 -20.72 -21.94 -1.26
N ALA A 668 -21.20 -20.73 -1.06
CA ALA A 668 -20.51 -19.69 -0.31
C ALA A 668 -20.13 -20.16 1.10
N GLY A 669 -18.87 -20.04 1.48
CA GLY A 669 -18.29 -20.55 2.73
C GLY A 669 -17.90 -22.03 2.68
N ALA A 670 -18.20 -22.74 1.58
CA ALA A 670 -17.86 -24.15 1.34
C ALA A 670 -17.42 -24.39 -0.11
N ALA A 671 -16.70 -23.44 -0.70
CA ALA A 671 -16.16 -23.60 -2.05
C ALA A 671 -15.22 -24.80 -2.14
N PRO A 672 -15.19 -25.53 -3.26
CA PRO A 672 -14.21 -26.58 -3.52
C PRO A 672 -12.78 -26.06 -3.30
N ALA A 673 -11.85 -26.95 -2.99
CA ALA A 673 -10.45 -26.57 -2.87
C ALA A 673 -9.92 -25.98 -4.19
N LEU A 674 -9.18 -24.88 -4.10
CA LEU A 674 -8.51 -24.25 -5.23
C LEU A 674 -7.62 -25.28 -5.95
N SER A 675 -7.64 -25.31 -7.26
CA SER A 675 -6.88 -26.24 -8.10
C SER A 675 -6.17 -25.50 -9.24
N VAL A 676 -5.26 -26.17 -9.90
CA VAL A 676 -4.58 -25.62 -11.09
C VAL A 676 -5.55 -25.29 -12.23
N ASN A 677 -6.73 -25.94 -12.27
CA ASN A 677 -7.76 -25.65 -13.27
C ASN A 677 -8.41 -24.26 -13.05
N ASN A 678 -8.36 -23.75 -11.81
CA ASN A 678 -8.83 -22.39 -11.49
C ASN A 678 -7.80 -21.33 -11.90
N LEU A 679 -6.54 -21.72 -11.99
CA LEU A 679 -5.38 -20.83 -12.10
C LEU A 679 -4.55 -21.13 -13.37
N PRO A 680 -5.09 -20.87 -14.57
CA PRO A 680 -4.30 -21.05 -15.79
C PRO A 680 -3.03 -20.20 -15.75
N ALA A 681 -1.93 -20.76 -16.22
CA ALA A 681 -0.65 -20.07 -16.22
C ALA A 681 -0.63 -18.88 -17.20
N ILE A 682 0.23 -17.89 -16.91
CA ILE A 682 0.57 -16.83 -17.87
C ILE A 682 1.17 -17.50 -19.12
N SER A 683 0.54 -17.28 -20.29
CA SER A 683 0.86 -17.99 -21.53
C SER A 683 2.00 -17.33 -22.30
N ALA A 684 2.96 -18.12 -22.79
CA ALA A 684 3.96 -17.62 -23.74
C ALA A 684 3.34 -17.27 -25.11
N SER A 685 2.15 -17.78 -25.41
CA SER A 685 1.43 -17.56 -26.68
C SER A 685 -0.06 -17.29 -26.41
N PRO A 686 -0.43 -16.10 -25.95
CA PRO A 686 -1.78 -15.79 -25.48
C PRO A 686 -2.85 -15.78 -26.59
N GLY A 687 -2.49 -15.73 -27.85
CA GLY A 687 -3.44 -15.72 -28.96
C GLY A 687 -4.45 -14.58 -28.88
N ALA A 688 -5.75 -14.91 -28.87
CA ALA A 688 -6.84 -13.92 -28.77
C ALA A 688 -6.87 -13.16 -27.42
N ASN A 689 -6.19 -13.67 -26.40
CA ASN A 689 -6.10 -13.03 -25.10
C ASN A 689 -4.98 -11.99 -25.02
N ALA A 690 -4.22 -11.76 -26.10
CA ALA A 690 -3.17 -10.76 -26.13
C ALA A 690 -3.72 -9.35 -25.94
N ILE A 691 -3.16 -8.60 -25.00
CA ILE A 691 -3.37 -7.15 -24.86
C ILE A 691 -2.48 -6.47 -25.90
N THR A 692 -3.07 -5.62 -26.72
CA THR A 692 -2.38 -4.95 -27.81
C THR A 692 -2.24 -3.45 -27.56
N PHE A 693 -1.17 -2.87 -28.11
CA PHE A 693 -0.85 -1.46 -27.97
C PHE A 693 -0.66 -0.83 -29.35
N GLY A 694 -1.09 0.41 -29.52
CA GLY A 694 -0.91 1.14 -30.76
C GLY A 694 -1.42 2.58 -30.66
N GLY A 695 -0.66 3.54 -31.25
CA GLY A 695 -1.05 4.96 -31.30
C GLY A 695 -1.32 5.59 -29.93
N GLY A 696 -0.65 5.14 -28.86
CA GLY A 696 -0.92 5.57 -27.48
C GLY A 696 -2.10 4.85 -26.82
N GLY A 697 -2.75 3.91 -27.52
CA GLY A 697 -3.86 3.14 -26.97
C GLY A 697 -3.46 1.78 -26.43
N VAL A 698 -4.21 1.28 -25.46
CA VAL A 698 -4.25 -0.10 -25.02
C VAL A 698 -5.63 -0.72 -25.35
N ASN A 699 -5.61 -1.88 -25.99
CA ASN A 699 -6.81 -2.67 -26.27
C ASN A 699 -6.76 -3.99 -25.51
N VAL A 700 -7.65 -4.15 -24.57
CA VAL A 700 -7.75 -5.32 -23.70
C VAL A 700 -8.88 -6.21 -24.20
N PRO A 701 -8.66 -7.52 -24.42
CA PRO A 701 -9.73 -8.47 -24.71
C PRO A 701 -10.78 -8.53 -23.57
N ASN A 702 -12.00 -8.98 -23.91
CA ASN A 702 -13.06 -9.21 -22.93
C ASN A 702 -12.70 -10.33 -21.95
#